data_15ebce801be4af673f5c3ee7157433de
#
_entry.id   15ebce801be4af673f5c3ee7157433de
#
_cell.length_a   1.000
_cell.length_b   1.000
_cell.length_c   1.000
_cell.angle_alpha   90.00
_cell.angle_beta   90.00
_cell.angle_gamma   90.00
#
_symmetry.space_group_name_H-M   'P 1'
#
loop_
_entity.id
_entity.type
_entity.pdbx_description
1 polymer ?
#
loop_
_entity_poly.entity_id
_entity_poly.type
_entity_poly.pdbx_seq_one_letter_code
_entity_poly.pdbx_strand_id
1 'polypeptide(L)'
;MSSLRSFFARANNRSKQPSRWWGRLLKAGLLIVLLGLGIRGAAWLVPIHAEDLAQVDQTVMFRDRHNRPLGTLLSQDQEHTAIVPLEQVSPHFLQAILAAEDRRFYRHGAVDLRAVVRAGYQSLKARRIVSGASTVTMQLARMVEPSPRNWSGKVQQVWNAWRIAAGMSKTEVLAAYVNRLPMGGNLYGVEAAARVYFGVPAADLTVSQASLLAALPNAPSALNPYTRWDALKQRQRYVLDRMVAAGVLSKSQGDRAYAQPVTLQLPGQSFLAAPHFLFWLAEHLPPNYPTQVQTSLDLALQKFVEAQVQQAVWGLTDHQVRQAAALVVDNATGEVLAYVGSPNYHDTQQEGHNDGVQALRQAGSTLKPFLYQLALEQGVIQPNSILADVPTHYPLPGAQLYSPMDYSETFLGPVRVRAALGNSLNVPAVRLLEQVGVPDFLERLHQLGFTHLDQSPDHYGLGLALGSGEVSLWELARAYLILAHQGDFDTVLTRLKTHLPTDPSTHPPTPTWSLITDMLTDPHARAAAFGVDSVLNLPFPAAVKTGTSSDYRDTWTVGFTTDYTVATWVGNFDGSPMHNISGVTGAAPLWHRIMVHLHEGQEPGQFGEPVGTVKRPICALTGHKPTEDCGAVVQEYFFLDDLMAYERSDGDGATLPLSSQFSDAGLRITSPKEGSRFLFYPSSGQDEQRLKFEVASTTPLSDIEWQLNGEPLATSSNPQFWPMRLGQWTLEVRSGPQQDRVTFAVEMAEEPSPRRGFSVRSDTSLLQAQKWL
;
A
#
# COMPACT_ATOMS: atom_id res chain seq x y z
N MET A 1 101.92 13.24 21.11
CA MET A 1 102.16 13.72 19.75
C MET A 1 102.50 12.54 18.85
N SER A 2 101.59 11.75 18.48
CA SER A 2 101.72 10.66 17.49
C SER A 2 100.48 9.79 17.57
N SER A 3 99.40 10.07 16.82
CA SER A 3 98.32 9.11 16.52
C SER A 3 97.23 9.75 15.67
N LEU A 4 97.56 10.48 14.62
CA LEU A 4 96.57 11.06 13.69
C LEU A 4 96.98 10.98 12.20
N ARG A 5 97.60 9.88 11.80
CA ARG A 5 98.06 9.67 10.39
C ARG A 5 97.78 8.27 9.81
N SER A 6 96.76 7.48 10.32
CA SER A 6 96.48 6.17 9.73
C SER A 6 95.01 5.98 9.30
N PHE A 7 94.16 7.01 9.12
CA PHE A 7 92.78 6.87 8.78
C PHE A 7 92.35 7.36 7.38
N PHE A 8 93.31 7.81 6.51
CA PHE A 8 92.96 8.35 5.19
C PHE A 8 93.48 7.51 4.00
N ALA A 9 93.77 6.25 4.11
CA ALA A 9 94.29 5.47 2.99
C ALA A 9 93.48 4.14 2.78
N ARG A 10 92.15 4.21 2.74
CA ARG A 10 91.36 3.03 2.28
C ARG A 10 89.93 3.46 1.80
N ALA A 11 89.79 4.41 0.93
CA ALA A 11 88.53 4.76 0.27
C ALA A 11 88.83 5.19 -1.22
N ASN A 12 89.24 4.28 -2.04
CA ASN A 12 89.10 4.44 -3.47
C ASN A 12 89.38 3.12 -4.20
N ASN A 13 88.36 2.27 -4.34
CA ASN A 13 88.16 1.38 -5.47
C ASN A 13 86.88 0.53 -5.24
N ARG A 14 85.70 1.16 -5.39
CA ARG A 14 84.51 0.42 -5.71
C ARG A 14 84.03 0.93 -7.08
N SER A 15 84.40 0.19 -8.11
CA SER A 15 83.84 0.31 -9.46
C SER A 15 82.29 0.29 -9.35
N LYS A 16 81.67 1.38 -9.80
CA LYS A 16 80.18 1.50 -9.94
C LYS A 16 79.73 0.51 -11.03
N GLN A 17 79.47 -0.76 -10.69
CA GLN A 17 78.59 -1.59 -11.51
C GLN A 17 77.18 -1.00 -11.40
N PRO A 18 76.49 -0.61 -12.50
CA PRO A 18 75.12 -0.21 -12.47
C PRO A 18 74.34 -1.42 -12.00
N SER A 19 73.70 -1.31 -10.82
CA SER A 19 73.10 -2.40 -10.12
C SER A 19 72.09 -3.12 -11.02
N ARG A 20 72.20 -4.42 -11.18
CA ARG A 20 71.21 -5.34 -11.85
C ARG A 20 69.75 -5.12 -11.41
N TRP A 21 69.57 -4.38 -10.34
CA TRP A 21 68.27 -3.97 -9.78
C TRP A 21 67.55 -2.93 -10.68
N TRP A 22 68.24 -1.95 -11.22
CA TRP A 22 67.64 -0.95 -12.13
C TRP A 22 67.16 -1.59 -13.43
N GLY A 23 67.88 -2.57 -13.96
CA GLY A 23 67.46 -3.32 -15.15
C GLY A 23 66.23 -4.20 -14.88
N ARG A 24 66.10 -4.76 -13.66
CA ARG A 24 64.94 -5.54 -13.25
C ARG A 24 63.73 -4.63 -13.05
N LEU A 25 63.86 -3.45 -12.44
CA LEU A 25 62.81 -2.45 -12.26
C LEU A 25 62.34 -1.91 -13.60
N LEU A 26 63.27 -1.62 -14.54
CA LEU A 26 62.91 -1.18 -15.91
C LEU A 26 62.15 -2.27 -16.67
N LYS A 27 62.58 -3.55 -16.61
CA LYS A 27 61.88 -4.67 -17.23
C LYS A 27 60.48 -4.91 -16.61
N ALA A 28 60.38 -4.81 -15.31
CA ALA A 28 59.07 -4.92 -14.61
C ALA A 28 58.16 -3.77 -14.96
N GLY A 29 58.67 -2.53 -15.04
CA GLY A 29 57.93 -1.37 -15.51
C GLY A 29 57.44 -1.50 -16.97
N LEU A 30 58.33 -1.99 -17.88
CA LEU A 30 57.97 -2.26 -19.26
C LEU A 30 56.91 -3.33 -19.38
N LEU A 31 57.03 -4.44 -18.61
CA LEU A 31 56.03 -5.50 -18.59
C LEU A 31 54.64 -5.00 -18.12
N ILE A 32 54.62 -4.15 -17.08
CA ILE A 32 53.37 -3.54 -16.58
C ILE A 32 52.76 -2.62 -17.66
N VAL A 33 53.59 -1.84 -18.38
CA VAL A 33 53.12 -0.98 -19.47
C VAL A 33 52.57 -1.83 -20.64
N LEU A 34 53.26 -2.90 -21.04
CA LEU A 34 52.83 -3.78 -22.12
C LEU A 34 51.56 -4.54 -21.72
N LEU A 35 51.43 -5.00 -20.49
CA LEU A 35 50.22 -5.61 -19.96
C LEU A 35 49.05 -4.61 -19.95
N GLY A 36 49.29 -3.37 -19.51
CA GLY A 36 48.30 -2.29 -19.54
C GLY A 36 47.81 -1.95 -20.95
N LEU A 37 48.75 -1.93 -21.93
CA LEU A 37 48.43 -1.72 -23.35
C LEU A 37 47.65 -2.92 -23.92
N GLY A 38 47.99 -4.13 -23.55
CA GLY A 38 47.28 -5.35 -23.93
C GLY A 38 45.85 -5.37 -23.41
N ILE A 39 45.65 -5.08 -22.12
CA ILE A 39 44.32 -4.97 -21.50
C ILE A 39 43.51 -3.84 -22.17
N ARG A 40 44.11 -2.70 -22.43
CA ARG A 40 43.48 -1.60 -23.15
C ARG A 40 43.09 -2.01 -24.58
N GLY A 41 43.93 -2.75 -25.30
CA GLY A 41 43.60 -3.31 -26.61
C GLY A 41 42.43 -4.32 -26.55
N ALA A 42 42.38 -5.15 -25.53
CA ALA A 42 41.27 -6.09 -25.32
C ALA A 42 39.92 -5.37 -25.10
N ALA A 43 39.89 -4.17 -24.52
CA ALA A 43 38.69 -3.38 -24.35
C ALA A 43 38.04 -2.96 -25.70
N TRP A 44 38.80 -2.87 -26.79
CA TRP A 44 38.29 -2.62 -28.15
C TRP A 44 37.59 -3.83 -28.77
N LEU A 45 37.80 -5.04 -28.22
CA LEU A 45 37.14 -6.27 -28.67
C LEU A 45 35.73 -6.42 -28.08
N VAL A 46 35.46 -5.71 -26.96
CA VAL A 46 34.17 -5.75 -26.24
C VAL A 46 33.77 -4.33 -25.86
N PRO A 47 33.54 -3.43 -26.83
CA PRO A 47 33.17 -2.03 -26.55
C PRO A 47 31.76 -1.98 -25.91
N ILE A 48 31.48 -0.90 -25.20
CA ILE A 48 30.14 -0.54 -24.73
C ILE A 48 29.70 0.68 -25.56
N HIS A 49 28.62 0.51 -26.34
CA HIS A 49 28.06 1.56 -27.17
C HIS A 49 26.97 2.36 -26.45
N ALA A 50 26.63 3.52 -26.96
CA ALA A 50 25.54 4.33 -26.43
C ALA A 50 24.18 3.58 -26.48
N GLU A 51 24.00 2.76 -27.52
CA GLU A 51 22.80 1.94 -27.71
C GLU A 51 22.66 0.86 -26.63
N ASP A 52 23.76 0.26 -26.17
CA ASP A 52 23.76 -0.73 -25.09
C ASP A 52 23.28 -0.11 -23.79
N LEU A 53 23.62 1.15 -23.54
CA LEU A 53 23.16 1.90 -22.39
C LEU A 53 21.69 2.31 -22.53
N ALA A 54 21.23 2.62 -23.75
CA ALA A 54 19.84 2.95 -24.04
C ALA A 54 18.91 1.73 -23.94
N GLN A 55 19.40 0.52 -24.25
CA GLN A 55 18.61 -0.72 -24.10
C GLN A 55 18.42 -1.14 -22.66
N VAL A 56 19.40 -0.88 -21.78
CA VAL A 56 19.28 -1.14 -20.34
C VAL A 56 18.36 -0.11 -19.67
N ASP A 57 18.30 1.10 -20.20
CA ASP A 57 17.51 2.22 -19.66
C ASP A 57 16.34 2.54 -20.61
N GLN A 58 15.39 1.61 -20.82
CA GLN A 58 14.16 1.94 -21.51
C GLN A 58 13.39 2.98 -20.68
N THR A 59 13.54 4.24 -21.03
CA THR A 59 12.74 5.32 -20.46
C THR A 59 11.31 5.22 -20.99
N VAL A 60 10.36 5.17 -20.05
CA VAL A 60 8.94 5.23 -20.37
C VAL A 60 8.43 6.61 -20.05
N MET A 61 7.89 7.28 -21.04
CA MET A 61 7.16 8.53 -20.86
C MET A 61 5.69 8.22 -20.63
N PHE A 62 5.19 8.61 -19.47
CA PHE A 62 3.77 8.47 -19.14
C PHE A 62 3.03 9.77 -19.45
N ARG A 63 1.84 9.61 -20.00
CA ARG A 63 0.91 10.70 -20.32
C ARG A 63 -0.45 10.39 -19.70
N ASP A 64 -1.17 11.44 -19.33
CA ASP A 64 -2.54 11.31 -18.87
C ASP A 64 -3.51 11.00 -20.02
N ARG A 65 -4.79 10.80 -19.70
CA ARG A 65 -5.85 10.51 -20.68
C ARG A 65 -6.02 11.61 -21.75
N HIS A 66 -5.58 12.84 -21.45
CA HIS A 66 -5.62 14.01 -22.36
C HIS A 66 -4.27 14.29 -23.03
N ASN A 67 -3.35 13.32 -22.99
CA ASN A 67 -2.01 13.40 -23.59
C ASN A 67 -1.07 14.44 -22.92
N ARG A 68 -1.40 14.93 -21.70
CA ARG A 68 -0.54 15.79 -20.90
C ARG A 68 0.57 14.94 -20.23
N PRO A 69 1.83 15.42 -20.10
CA PRO A 69 2.90 14.62 -19.51
C PRO A 69 2.67 14.42 -18.01
N LEU A 70 2.79 13.17 -17.55
CA LEU A 70 2.80 12.79 -16.14
C LEU A 70 4.20 12.62 -15.59
N GLY A 71 5.17 12.27 -16.43
CA GLY A 71 6.56 12.08 -16.07
C GLY A 71 7.23 10.97 -16.87
N THR A 72 8.49 10.71 -16.53
CA THR A 72 9.31 9.70 -17.21
C THR A 72 9.99 8.84 -16.16
N LEU A 73 9.92 7.52 -16.30
CA LEU A 73 10.60 6.55 -15.43
C LEU A 73 11.60 5.72 -16.21
N LEU A 74 12.67 5.29 -15.55
CA LEU A 74 13.56 4.23 -16.01
C LEU A 74 13.00 2.86 -15.58
N SER A 75 13.04 1.88 -16.48
CA SER A 75 12.31 0.61 -16.32
C SER A 75 12.84 -0.36 -15.26
N GLN A 76 14.01 -0.17 -14.68
CA GLN A 76 14.62 -1.19 -13.83
C GLN A 76 14.93 -0.81 -12.37
N ASP A 77 15.02 0.47 -11.99
CA ASP A 77 15.53 0.86 -10.66
C ASP A 77 14.68 1.88 -9.88
N GLN A 78 13.42 2.14 -10.25
CA GLN A 78 12.50 3.07 -9.54
C GLN A 78 13.09 4.49 -9.30
N GLU A 79 13.95 4.95 -10.19
CA GLU A 79 14.68 6.21 -10.05
C GLU A 79 14.01 7.35 -10.83
N HIS A 80 13.91 8.52 -10.21
CA HIS A 80 13.38 9.72 -10.88
C HIS A 80 14.41 10.29 -11.84
N THR A 81 14.24 10.05 -13.12
CA THR A 81 15.11 10.61 -14.14
C THR A 81 14.30 11.20 -15.29
N ALA A 82 14.90 12.17 -15.95
CA ALA A 82 14.43 12.71 -17.22
C ALA A 82 15.64 12.82 -18.15
N ILE A 83 15.64 12.01 -19.20
CA ILE A 83 16.71 12.04 -20.19
C ILE A 83 16.47 13.18 -21.16
N VAL A 84 17.48 14.04 -21.33
CA VAL A 84 17.46 15.13 -22.30
C VAL A 84 18.70 15.06 -23.19
N PRO A 85 18.57 15.43 -24.49
CA PRO A 85 19.74 15.63 -25.36
C PRO A 85 20.70 16.65 -24.78
N LEU A 86 21.98 16.50 -25.05
CA LEU A 86 23.01 17.39 -24.48
C LEU A 86 22.82 18.86 -24.89
N GLU A 87 22.22 19.09 -26.04
CA GLU A 87 21.87 20.42 -26.58
C GLU A 87 20.78 21.12 -25.77
N GLN A 88 19.97 20.35 -25.01
CA GLN A 88 18.95 20.84 -24.10
C GLN A 88 19.44 21.00 -22.66
N VAL A 89 20.76 20.91 -22.44
CA VAL A 89 21.40 21.17 -21.15
C VAL A 89 22.16 22.48 -21.20
N SER A 90 21.91 23.36 -20.22
CA SER A 90 22.59 24.65 -20.11
C SER A 90 24.11 24.49 -20.23
N PRO A 91 24.78 25.26 -21.12
CA PRO A 91 26.23 25.29 -21.20
C PRO A 91 26.89 25.60 -19.85
N HIS A 92 26.23 26.37 -18.99
CA HIS A 92 26.74 26.70 -17.66
C HIS A 92 26.87 25.45 -16.78
N PHE A 93 25.92 24.51 -16.87
CA PHE A 93 25.99 23.25 -16.12
C PHE A 93 27.09 22.33 -16.65
N LEU A 94 27.20 22.18 -17.97
CA LEU A 94 28.26 21.36 -18.60
C LEU A 94 29.64 21.87 -18.22
N GLN A 95 29.83 23.19 -18.25
CA GLN A 95 31.08 23.82 -17.85
C GLN A 95 31.38 23.67 -16.36
N ALA A 96 30.35 23.81 -15.49
CA ALA A 96 30.48 23.67 -14.06
C ALA A 96 30.87 22.25 -13.65
N ILE A 97 30.17 21.25 -14.18
CA ILE A 97 30.44 19.85 -13.85
C ILE A 97 31.81 19.39 -14.35
N LEU A 98 32.20 19.77 -15.57
CA LEU A 98 33.52 19.46 -16.08
C LEU A 98 34.63 20.19 -15.32
N ALA A 99 34.44 21.46 -14.94
CA ALA A 99 35.41 22.20 -14.13
C ALA A 99 35.56 21.55 -12.73
N ALA A 100 34.52 21.05 -12.14
CA ALA A 100 34.51 20.40 -10.82
C ALA A 100 35.12 19.00 -10.85
N GLU A 101 34.69 18.16 -11.80
CA GLU A 101 34.97 16.71 -11.79
C GLU A 101 36.14 16.34 -12.73
N ASP A 102 36.21 16.91 -13.96
CA ASP A 102 37.21 16.51 -14.96
C ASP A 102 37.58 17.64 -15.94
N ARG A 103 38.31 18.64 -15.47
CA ARG A 103 38.69 19.81 -16.26
C ARG A 103 39.34 19.49 -17.62
N ARG A 104 39.94 18.30 -17.74
CA ARG A 104 40.66 17.88 -18.94
C ARG A 104 39.95 16.83 -19.75
N PHE A 105 38.65 16.63 -19.54
CA PHE A 105 37.84 15.61 -20.14
C PHE A 105 38.05 15.39 -21.64
N TYR A 106 38.08 16.47 -22.42
CA TYR A 106 38.33 16.43 -23.87
C TYR A 106 39.77 16.21 -24.27
N ARG A 107 40.73 16.21 -23.31
CA ARG A 107 42.19 16.15 -23.57
C ARG A 107 42.83 14.82 -23.15
N HIS A 108 42.10 13.88 -22.64
CA HIS A 108 42.58 12.57 -22.27
C HIS A 108 41.60 11.48 -22.69
N GLY A 109 41.99 10.20 -22.61
CA GLY A 109 41.14 9.04 -22.90
C GLY A 109 40.16 8.72 -21.74
N ALA A 110 39.92 7.44 -21.47
CA ALA A 110 39.10 6.99 -20.34
C ALA A 110 39.69 7.39 -18.98
N VAL A 111 41.03 7.37 -18.86
CA VAL A 111 41.77 7.64 -17.62
C VAL A 111 42.75 8.81 -17.86
N ASP A 112 42.81 9.79 -16.95
CA ASP A 112 43.79 10.87 -16.97
C ASP A 112 45.05 10.45 -16.22
N LEU A 113 46.06 9.92 -16.94
CA LEU A 113 47.35 9.51 -16.39
C LEU A 113 48.07 10.62 -15.63
N ARG A 114 47.99 11.90 -16.11
CA ARG A 114 48.60 13.04 -15.41
C ARG A 114 47.92 13.30 -14.06
N ALA A 115 46.60 13.15 -14.01
CA ALA A 115 45.83 13.26 -12.75
C ALA A 115 46.17 12.13 -11.78
N VAL A 116 46.35 10.90 -12.28
CA VAL A 116 46.78 9.74 -11.46
C VAL A 116 48.15 9.97 -10.83
N VAL A 117 49.16 10.40 -11.63
CA VAL A 117 50.50 10.67 -11.12
C VAL A 117 50.48 11.82 -10.11
N ARG A 118 49.77 12.90 -10.39
CA ARG A 118 49.61 14.03 -9.46
C ARG A 118 48.94 13.61 -8.15
N ALA A 119 47.84 12.84 -8.21
CA ALA A 119 47.12 12.38 -7.03
C ALA A 119 47.99 11.42 -6.19
N GLY A 120 48.76 10.56 -6.84
CA GLY A 120 49.72 9.66 -6.18
C GLY A 120 50.82 10.45 -5.44
N TYR A 121 51.42 11.45 -6.10
CA TYR A 121 52.43 12.33 -5.48
C TYR A 121 51.87 13.12 -4.28
N GLN A 122 50.66 13.71 -4.44
CA GLN A 122 50.01 14.48 -3.38
C GLN A 122 49.62 13.60 -2.17
N SER A 123 49.12 12.37 -2.42
CA SER A 123 48.77 11.44 -1.38
C SER A 123 49.99 10.92 -0.61
N LEU A 124 51.08 10.65 -1.31
CA LEU A 124 52.37 10.26 -0.72
C LEU A 124 52.91 11.36 0.20
N LYS A 125 52.92 12.62 -0.29
CA LYS A 125 53.39 13.81 0.45
C LYS A 125 52.53 14.06 1.70
N ALA A 126 51.23 13.91 1.60
CA ALA A 126 50.25 14.15 2.70
C ALA A 126 50.08 12.97 3.63
N ARG A 127 50.64 11.80 3.34
CA ARG A 127 50.41 10.54 4.02
C ARG A 127 48.94 10.13 4.22
N ARG A 128 48.07 10.67 3.36
CA ARG A 128 46.62 10.39 3.28
C ARG A 128 46.15 10.61 1.86
N ILE A 129 45.02 10.02 1.49
CA ILE A 129 44.40 10.24 0.19
C ILE A 129 43.87 11.70 0.15
N VAL A 130 44.48 12.57 -0.66
CA VAL A 130 44.15 14.00 -0.71
C VAL A 130 43.34 14.36 -1.93
N SER A 131 43.46 13.61 -3.04
CA SER A 131 42.85 13.94 -4.31
C SER A 131 42.44 12.69 -5.06
N GLY A 132 41.21 12.68 -5.63
CA GLY A 132 40.73 11.65 -6.54
C GLY A 132 41.33 11.86 -7.95
N ALA A 133 41.62 10.74 -8.64
CA ALA A 133 42.05 10.74 -10.05
C ALA A 133 40.94 10.12 -10.95
N SER A 134 39.70 10.06 -10.48
CA SER A 134 38.60 9.51 -11.26
C SER A 134 38.14 10.52 -12.31
N THR A 135 37.97 10.03 -13.53
CA THR A 135 37.49 10.84 -14.67
C THR A 135 35.94 10.70 -14.77
N VAL A 136 35.30 11.56 -15.57
CA VAL A 136 33.88 11.45 -15.92
C VAL A 136 33.57 10.06 -16.50
N THR A 137 34.41 9.54 -17.41
CA THR A 137 34.24 8.21 -17.99
C THR A 137 34.29 7.09 -16.92
N MET A 138 35.19 7.20 -15.94
CA MET A 138 35.26 6.25 -14.82
C MET A 138 34.06 6.36 -13.88
N GLN A 139 33.52 7.56 -13.69
CA GLN A 139 32.31 7.75 -12.89
C GLN A 139 31.09 7.16 -13.60
N LEU A 140 30.95 7.39 -14.92
CA LEU A 140 29.91 6.76 -15.73
C LEU A 140 30.03 5.23 -15.68
N ALA A 141 31.23 4.67 -15.83
CA ALA A 141 31.45 3.22 -15.74
C ALA A 141 30.96 2.62 -14.41
N ARG A 142 31.08 3.35 -13.30
CA ARG A 142 30.59 2.94 -12.00
C ARG A 142 29.07 3.06 -11.87
N MET A 143 28.44 4.00 -12.57
CA MET A 143 26.98 4.15 -12.59
C MET A 143 26.33 3.04 -13.41
N VAL A 144 26.94 2.68 -14.56
CA VAL A 144 26.44 1.64 -15.46
C VAL A 144 26.63 0.25 -14.84
N GLU A 145 27.78 0.00 -14.24
CA GLU A 145 28.10 -1.30 -13.61
C GLU A 145 28.69 -1.05 -12.22
N PRO A 146 27.87 -1.15 -11.17
CA PRO A 146 28.32 -0.93 -9.79
C PRO A 146 29.47 -1.86 -9.40
N SER A 147 30.52 -1.31 -8.82
CA SER A 147 31.71 -2.05 -8.41
C SER A 147 32.00 -1.86 -6.93
N PRO A 148 32.52 -2.88 -6.23
CA PRO A 148 32.83 -2.79 -4.81
C PRO A 148 33.87 -1.71 -4.51
N ARG A 149 33.77 -1.08 -3.31
CA ARG A 149 34.67 0.02 -2.89
C ARG A 149 36.05 -0.48 -2.41
N ASN A 150 36.70 -1.33 -3.21
CA ASN A 150 38.02 -1.90 -2.95
C ASN A 150 38.92 -1.80 -4.18
N TRP A 151 40.13 -2.36 -4.13
CA TRP A 151 41.07 -2.33 -5.24
C TRP A 151 40.59 -3.10 -6.47
N SER A 152 39.93 -4.24 -6.31
CA SER A 152 39.36 -5.02 -7.43
C SER A 152 38.27 -4.25 -8.14
N GLY A 153 37.38 -3.60 -7.40
CA GLY A 153 36.37 -2.73 -7.99
C GLY A 153 36.95 -1.53 -8.72
N LYS A 154 38.09 -0.98 -8.26
CA LYS A 154 38.78 0.10 -8.97
C LYS A 154 39.38 -0.37 -10.30
N VAL A 155 39.90 -1.59 -10.37
CA VAL A 155 40.38 -2.20 -11.61
C VAL A 155 39.20 -2.44 -12.58
N GLN A 156 38.11 -3.00 -12.09
CA GLN A 156 36.87 -3.18 -12.88
C GLN A 156 36.35 -1.85 -13.43
N GLN A 157 36.32 -0.79 -12.62
CA GLN A 157 35.93 0.56 -13.04
C GLN A 157 36.82 1.11 -14.18
N VAL A 158 38.13 0.89 -14.11
CA VAL A 158 39.08 1.29 -15.16
C VAL A 158 38.86 0.48 -16.43
N TRP A 159 38.62 -0.82 -16.30
CA TRP A 159 38.32 -1.72 -17.41
C TRP A 159 37.06 -1.28 -18.16
N ASN A 160 35.94 -1.07 -17.42
CA ASN A 160 34.70 -0.62 -18.01
C ASN A 160 34.80 0.80 -18.62
N ALA A 161 35.58 1.70 -17.99
CA ALA A 161 35.85 3.01 -18.58
C ALA A 161 36.60 2.92 -19.94
N TRP A 162 37.49 1.94 -20.11
CA TRP A 162 38.14 1.69 -21.41
C TRP A 162 37.16 1.11 -22.44
N ARG A 163 36.25 0.24 -22.05
CA ARG A 163 35.20 -0.32 -22.91
C ARG A 163 34.24 0.78 -23.40
N ILE A 164 33.81 1.66 -22.48
CA ILE A 164 32.98 2.84 -22.81
C ILE A 164 33.73 3.76 -23.78
N ALA A 165 35.00 4.10 -23.51
CA ALA A 165 35.80 4.97 -24.38
C ALA A 165 36.15 4.33 -25.73
N ALA A 166 36.02 3.01 -25.87
CA ALA A 166 36.20 2.30 -27.14
C ALA A 166 34.94 2.36 -28.02
N GLY A 167 33.72 2.36 -27.41
CA GLY A 167 32.44 2.33 -28.13
C GLY A 167 31.72 3.68 -28.20
N MET A 168 32.12 4.69 -27.39
CA MET A 168 31.39 5.94 -27.29
C MET A 168 32.33 7.16 -27.54
N SER A 169 31.83 8.17 -28.24
CA SER A 169 32.44 9.46 -28.35
C SER A 169 32.42 10.23 -27.02
N LYS A 170 33.25 11.27 -26.90
CA LYS A 170 33.24 12.14 -25.70
C LYS A 170 31.89 12.83 -25.44
N THR A 171 31.18 13.17 -26.50
CA THR A 171 29.86 13.80 -26.42
C THR A 171 28.85 12.82 -25.89
N GLU A 172 28.82 11.58 -26.40
CA GLU A 172 27.95 10.53 -25.91
C GLU A 172 28.23 10.13 -24.46
N VAL A 173 29.53 10.04 -24.09
CA VAL A 173 29.91 9.80 -22.68
C VAL A 173 29.40 10.92 -21.76
N LEU A 174 29.52 12.19 -22.19
CA LEU A 174 29.03 13.32 -21.40
C LEU A 174 27.50 13.33 -21.31
N ALA A 175 26.79 13.05 -22.40
CA ALA A 175 25.35 12.94 -22.43
C ALA A 175 24.85 11.83 -21.48
N ALA A 176 25.44 10.64 -21.57
CA ALA A 176 25.11 9.51 -20.67
C ALA A 176 25.41 9.86 -19.21
N TYR A 177 26.50 10.58 -18.94
CA TYR A 177 26.91 10.98 -17.59
C TYR A 177 25.95 11.99 -16.97
N VAL A 178 25.60 13.09 -17.65
CA VAL A 178 24.75 14.15 -17.07
C VAL A 178 23.30 13.69 -16.83
N ASN A 179 22.84 12.71 -17.60
CA ASN A 179 21.52 12.13 -17.43
C ASN A 179 21.44 11.07 -16.32
N ARG A 180 22.59 10.59 -15.78
CA ARG A 180 22.65 9.57 -14.72
C ARG A 180 23.26 10.06 -13.42
N LEU A 181 23.60 11.33 -13.31
CA LEU A 181 24.20 11.90 -12.10
C LEU A 181 23.26 11.79 -10.91
N PRO A 182 23.70 11.23 -9.77
CA PRO A 182 22.90 11.25 -8.55
C PRO A 182 22.82 12.69 -8.01
N MET A 183 21.61 13.21 -7.85
CA MET A 183 21.34 14.59 -7.48
C MET A 183 20.73 14.76 -6.08
N GLY A 184 20.64 13.66 -5.30
CA GLY A 184 20.08 13.63 -3.93
C GLY A 184 18.67 13.05 -3.89
N GLY A 185 18.36 12.31 -2.80
CA GLY A 185 17.17 11.47 -2.78
C GLY A 185 17.22 10.43 -3.90
N ASN A 186 16.09 10.16 -4.52
CA ASN A 186 15.99 9.29 -5.70
C ASN A 186 16.05 10.09 -7.02
N LEU A 187 16.68 11.28 -7.03
CA LEU A 187 16.81 12.12 -8.22
C LEU A 187 18.08 11.79 -8.98
N TYR A 188 17.94 11.50 -10.26
CA TYR A 188 19.04 11.24 -11.17
C TYR A 188 18.91 12.10 -12.43
N GLY A 189 20.03 12.61 -12.91
CA GLY A 189 20.09 13.47 -14.07
C GLY A 189 19.83 14.95 -13.81
N VAL A 190 20.38 15.76 -14.69
CA VAL A 190 20.35 17.23 -14.57
C VAL A 190 18.95 17.82 -14.78
N GLU A 191 18.16 17.24 -15.69
CA GLU A 191 16.81 17.74 -16.00
C GLU A 191 15.86 17.53 -14.82
N ALA A 192 15.85 16.32 -14.24
CA ALA A 192 15.04 16.03 -13.06
C ALA A 192 15.42 16.96 -11.89
N ALA A 193 16.73 17.15 -11.65
CA ALA A 193 17.19 18.02 -10.58
C ALA A 193 16.85 19.51 -10.82
N ALA A 194 16.96 19.99 -12.06
CA ALA A 194 16.63 21.37 -12.42
C ALA A 194 15.14 21.67 -12.18
N ARG A 195 14.26 20.75 -12.58
CA ARG A 195 12.82 20.89 -12.38
C ARG A 195 12.42 20.78 -10.91
N VAL A 196 12.92 19.77 -10.20
CA VAL A 196 12.55 19.54 -8.79
C VAL A 196 13.07 20.65 -7.89
N TYR A 197 14.33 21.03 -8.03
CA TYR A 197 14.91 22.04 -7.12
C TYR A 197 14.58 23.48 -7.51
N PHE A 198 14.44 23.79 -8.81
CA PHE A 198 14.31 25.17 -9.27
C PHE A 198 13.06 25.43 -10.13
N GLY A 199 12.31 24.40 -10.53
CA GLY A 199 11.13 24.56 -11.38
C GLY A 199 11.42 24.98 -12.83
N VAL A 200 12.66 24.81 -13.31
CA VAL A 200 13.08 25.20 -14.66
C VAL A 200 13.64 24.01 -15.42
N PRO A 201 13.56 24.00 -16.77
CA PRO A 201 14.27 23.01 -17.58
C PRO A 201 15.80 23.13 -17.39
N ALA A 202 16.54 22.04 -17.63
CA ALA A 202 18.00 22.05 -17.56
C ALA A 202 18.63 23.03 -18.55
N ALA A 203 17.98 23.35 -19.66
CA ALA A 203 18.42 24.35 -20.63
C ALA A 203 18.49 25.76 -20.04
N ASP A 204 17.61 26.10 -19.10
CA ASP A 204 17.42 27.45 -18.57
C ASP A 204 18.18 27.69 -17.25
N LEU A 205 19.02 26.74 -16.83
CA LEU A 205 19.82 26.89 -15.60
C LEU A 205 20.76 28.10 -15.68
N THR A 206 20.64 29.00 -14.72
CA THR A 206 21.59 30.12 -14.52
C THR A 206 22.94 29.60 -13.99
N VAL A 207 23.97 30.43 -14.03
CA VAL A 207 25.30 30.06 -13.48
C VAL A 207 25.22 29.67 -12.01
N SER A 208 24.39 30.39 -11.23
CA SER A 208 24.18 30.06 -9.80
C SER A 208 23.54 28.69 -9.61
N GLN A 209 22.43 28.40 -10.28
CA GLN A 209 21.73 27.12 -10.22
C GLN A 209 22.59 25.97 -10.76
N ALA A 210 23.25 26.19 -11.92
CA ALA A 210 24.13 25.22 -12.54
C ALA A 210 25.31 24.81 -11.63
N SER A 211 25.94 25.78 -10.96
CA SER A 211 27.02 25.50 -10.02
C SER A 211 26.58 24.81 -8.74
N LEU A 212 25.34 25.05 -8.28
CA LEU A 212 24.73 24.31 -7.17
C LEU A 212 24.47 22.84 -7.54
N LEU A 213 23.85 22.58 -8.71
CA LEU A 213 23.65 21.21 -9.17
C LEU A 213 24.98 20.48 -9.42
N ALA A 214 25.98 21.14 -10.00
CA ALA A 214 27.31 20.55 -10.23
C ALA A 214 28.07 20.23 -8.92
N ALA A 215 27.60 20.73 -7.77
CA ALA A 215 28.17 20.43 -6.46
C ALA A 215 27.63 19.12 -5.87
N LEU A 216 26.39 18.71 -6.23
CA LEU A 216 25.66 17.61 -5.62
C LEU A 216 26.29 16.21 -5.84
N PRO A 217 26.79 15.83 -7.03
CA PRO A 217 27.29 14.48 -7.29
C PRO A 217 28.45 14.04 -6.41
N ASN A 218 29.13 14.97 -5.78
CA ASN A 218 30.23 14.65 -4.86
C ASN A 218 29.78 13.91 -3.59
N ALA A 219 28.65 14.31 -3.02
CA ALA A 219 28.06 13.67 -1.85
C ALA A 219 26.54 13.99 -1.78
N PRO A 220 25.69 13.36 -2.62
CA PRO A 220 24.32 13.79 -2.85
C PRO A 220 23.47 13.83 -1.57
N SER A 221 23.59 12.83 -0.70
CA SER A 221 22.84 12.77 0.57
C SER A 221 23.33 13.80 1.59
N ALA A 222 24.64 14.10 1.61
CA ALA A 222 25.23 15.06 2.56
C ALA A 222 25.09 16.52 2.11
N LEU A 223 24.68 16.76 0.85
CA LEU A 223 24.54 18.08 0.25
C LEU A 223 23.09 18.37 -0.19
N ASN A 224 22.12 17.70 0.40
CA ASN A 224 20.71 17.88 0.07
C ASN A 224 20.29 19.35 0.19
N PRO A 225 19.75 19.98 -0.88
CA PRO A 225 19.42 21.42 -0.90
C PRO A 225 18.43 21.85 0.18
N TYR A 226 17.50 20.97 0.57
CA TYR A 226 16.46 21.28 1.56
C TYR A 226 16.94 21.21 3.01
N THR A 227 17.88 20.30 3.31
CA THR A 227 18.28 20.01 4.69
C THR A 227 19.72 20.42 5.02
N ARG A 228 20.57 20.66 4.00
CA ARG A 228 22.01 20.93 4.14
C ARG A 228 22.48 22.09 3.27
N TRP A 229 21.67 23.15 3.21
CA TRP A 229 21.91 24.31 2.33
C TRP A 229 23.31 24.93 2.50
N ASP A 230 23.77 25.15 3.73
CA ASP A 230 25.08 25.79 4.00
C ASP A 230 26.24 24.91 3.49
N ALA A 231 26.17 23.61 3.67
CA ALA A 231 27.18 22.69 3.15
C ALA A 231 27.17 22.69 1.61
N LEU A 232 26.00 22.75 0.99
CA LEU A 232 25.85 22.86 -0.46
C LEU A 232 26.44 24.20 -0.97
N LYS A 233 26.14 25.30 -0.30
CA LYS A 233 26.71 26.63 -0.64
C LYS A 233 28.23 26.64 -0.54
N GLN A 234 28.80 26.03 0.50
CA GLN A 234 30.28 25.90 0.59
C GLN A 234 30.83 25.08 -0.58
N ARG A 235 30.16 24.00 -0.98
CA ARG A 235 30.58 23.19 -2.15
C ARG A 235 30.37 23.95 -3.46
N GLN A 236 29.30 24.75 -3.59
CA GLN A 236 29.11 25.67 -4.74
C GLN A 236 30.28 26.62 -4.91
N ARG A 237 30.80 27.20 -3.81
CA ARG A 237 31.96 28.07 -3.86
C ARG A 237 33.17 27.37 -4.50
N TYR A 238 33.43 26.13 -4.08
CA TYR A 238 34.49 25.32 -4.69
C TYR A 238 34.27 25.13 -6.19
N VAL A 239 33.04 24.84 -6.65
CA VAL A 239 32.74 24.67 -8.08
C VAL A 239 32.99 25.97 -8.84
N LEU A 240 32.52 27.11 -8.35
CA LEU A 240 32.73 28.43 -8.96
C LEU A 240 34.24 28.80 -9.03
N ASP A 241 35.01 28.54 -7.97
CA ASP A 241 36.44 28.75 -7.94
C ASP A 241 37.16 27.88 -9.00
N ARG A 242 36.67 26.65 -9.23
CA ARG A 242 37.19 25.77 -10.29
C ARG A 242 36.83 26.29 -11.69
N MET A 243 35.63 26.87 -11.88
CA MET A 243 35.24 27.50 -13.15
C MET A 243 36.09 28.73 -13.44
N VAL A 244 36.39 29.54 -12.45
CA VAL A 244 37.32 30.69 -12.57
C VAL A 244 38.73 30.23 -12.90
N ALA A 245 39.25 29.21 -12.20
CA ALA A 245 40.58 28.63 -12.46
C ALA A 245 40.69 27.95 -13.84
N ALA A 246 39.55 27.54 -14.42
CA ALA A 246 39.47 26.98 -15.77
C ALA A 246 39.37 28.07 -16.86
N GLY A 247 39.18 29.33 -16.49
CA GLY A 247 39.01 30.46 -17.42
C GLY A 247 37.59 30.55 -18.01
N VAL A 248 36.64 29.84 -17.44
CA VAL A 248 35.22 29.83 -17.87
C VAL A 248 34.47 31.08 -17.38
N LEU A 249 34.81 31.52 -16.17
CA LEU A 249 34.25 32.73 -15.55
C LEU A 249 35.35 33.66 -15.11
N SER A 250 35.09 34.97 -15.12
CA SER A 250 35.91 35.93 -14.37
C SER A 250 35.61 35.81 -12.87
N LYS A 251 36.53 36.25 -12.01
CA LYS A 251 36.32 36.24 -10.56
C LYS A 251 35.06 37.01 -10.18
N SER A 252 34.78 38.17 -10.79
CA SER A 252 33.58 38.96 -10.52
C SER A 252 32.27 38.25 -10.92
N GLN A 253 32.30 37.46 -12.00
CA GLN A 253 31.16 36.63 -12.39
C GLN A 253 30.90 35.48 -11.37
N GLY A 254 31.99 34.82 -10.92
CA GLY A 254 31.90 33.80 -9.88
C GLY A 254 31.33 34.32 -8.56
N ASP A 255 31.83 35.51 -8.12
CA ASP A 255 31.36 36.16 -6.89
C ASP A 255 29.87 36.56 -6.99
N ARG A 256 29.43 37.11 -8.13
CA ARG A 256 28.02 37.43 -8.39
C ARG A 256 27.14 36.18 -8.38
N ALA A 257 27.55 35.10 -9.05
CA ALA A 257 26.79 33.85 -9.08
C ALA A 257 26.66 33.23 -7.68
N TYR A 258 27.68 33.35 -6.84
CA TYR A 258 27.62 32.89 -5.46
C TYR A 258 26.67 33.73 -4.60
N ALA A 259 26.64 35.04 -4.78
CA ALA A 259 25.79 35.96 -4.03
C ALA A 259 24.35 35.99 -4.52
N GLN A 260 24.07 35.49 -5.72
CA GLN A 260 22.73 35.45 -6.31
C GLN A 260 21.78 34.60 -5.44
N PRO A 261 20.65 35.15 -4.98
CA PRO A 261 19.65 34.38 -4.27
C PRO A 261 19.06 33.31 -5.21
N VAL A 262 18.90 32.12 -4.71
CA VAL A 262 18.27 30.98 -5.42
C VAL A 262 17.09 30.53 -4.62
N THR A 263 15.93 30.59 -5.22
CA THR A 263 14.68 30.06 -4.62
C THR A 263 14.56 28.58 -4.98
N LEU A 264 14.42 27.77 -3.96
CA LEU A 264 14.08 26.35 -4.14
C LEU A 264 12.56 26.22 -4.28
N GLN A 265 12.11 25.29 -5.10
CA GLN A 265 10.73 24.83 -5.09
C GLN A 265 10.42 24.17 -3.74
N LEU A 266 9.17 24.23 -3.33
CA LEU A 266 8.75 23.57 -2.09
C LEU A 266 8.99 22.05 -2.20
N PRO A 267 9.47 21.40 -1.13
CA PRO A 267 9.53 19.94 -1.09
C PRO A 267 8.16 19.33 -1.41
N GLY A 268 8.09 18.42 -2.37
CA GLY A 268 6.83 17.78 -2.78
C GLY A 268 6.24 18.29 -4.10
N GLN A 269 6.78 19.32 -4.73
CA GLN A 269 6.46 19.63 -6.13
C GLN A 269 7.28 18.72 -7.06
N SER A 270 6.87 17.46 -7.16
CA SER A 270 7.49 16.50 -8.08
C SER A 270 7.13 16.85 -9.54
N PHE A 271 8.09 16.67 -10.46
CA PHE A 271 7.78 16.67 -11.88
C PHE A 271 7.08 15.35 -12.32
N LEU A 272 7.07 14.34 -11.45
CA LEU A 272 6.25 13.15 -11.58
C LEU A 272 4.90 13.41 -10.94
N ALA A 273 3.88 13.50 -11.77
CA ALA A 273 2.50 13.46 -11.29
C ALA A 273 2.15 12.01 -10.93
N ALA A 274 1.40 11.81 -9.84
CA ALA A 274 0.96 10.51 -9.38
C ALA A 274 2.09 9.46 -9.23
N PRO A 275 3.16 9.72 -8.45
CA PRO A 275 4.33 8.85 -8.40
C PRO A 275 3.99 7.40 -8.00
N HIS A 276 3.12 7.16 -7.00
CA HIS A 276 2.69 5.80 -6.62
C HIS A 276 2.11 5.03 -7.82
N PHE A 277 1.21 5.68 -8.55
CA PHE A 277 0.59 5.06 -9.74
C PHE A 277 1.62 4.75 -10.83
N LEU A 278 2.52 5.68 -11.11
CA LEU A 278 3.50 5.49 -12.18
C LEU A 278 4.52 4.40 -11.85
N PHE A 279 4.98 4.31 -10.60
CA PHE A 279 5.87 3.23 -10.17
C PHE A 279 5.16 1.87 -10.20
N TRP A 280 3.97 1.82 -9.59
CA TRP A 280 3.18 0.60 -9.61
C TRP A 280 2.82 0.14 -11.03
N LEU A 281 2.43 1.08 -11.93
CA LEU A 281 2.15 0.77 -13.33
C LEU A 281 3.38 0.23 -14.04
N ALA A 282 4.56 0.85 -13.83
CA ALA A 282 5.81 0.43 -14.47
C ALA A 282 6.20 -1.01 -14.14
N GLU A 283 5.96 -1.46 -12.90
CA GLU A 283 6.17 -2.84 -12.47
C GLU A 283 5.22 -3.85 -13.14
N HIS A 284 4.05 -3.37 -13.60
CA HIS A 284 3.00 -4.22 -14.18
C HIS A 284 2.90 -4.09 -15.71
N LEU A 285 3.78 -3.34 -16.36
CA LEU A 285 3.83 -3.28 -17.82
C LEU A 285 4.43 -4.57 -18.39
N PRO A 286 3.94 -5.04 -19.56
CA PRO A 286 4.53 -6.20 -20.23
C PRO A 286 5.97 -5.88 -20.70
N PRO A 287 6.86 -6.89 -20.88
CA PRO A 287 8.28 -6.67 -21.18
C PRO A 287 8.59 -5.82 -22.41
N ASN A 288 7.67 -5.73 -23.38
CA ASN A 288 7.83 -5.00 -24.64
C ASN A 288 6.85 -3.83 -24.77
N TYR A 289 6.68 -3.03 -23.71
CA TYR A 289 5.82 -1.86 -23.80
C TYR A 289 6.44 -0.72 -24.63
N PRO A 290 5.63 0.17 -25.21
CA PRO A 290 6.11 1.31 -25.97
C PRO A 290 6.81 2.34 -25.07
N THR A 291 7.73 3.12 -25.63
CA THR A 291 8.44 4.21 -24.92
C THR A 291 7.53 5.35 -24.48
N GLN A 292 6.31 5.40 -24.99
CA GLN A 292 5.26 6.32 -24.56
C GLN A 292 4.01 5.53 -24.18
N VAL A 293 3.55 5.70 -22.94
CA VAL A 293 2.38 5.04 -22.38
C VAL A 293 1.32 6.09 -22.05
N GLN A 294 0.16 6.00 -22.68
CA GLN A 294 -0.99 6.80 -22.32
C GLN A 294 -1.78 6.08 -21.24
N THR A 295 -1.87 6.70 -20.07
CA THR A 295 -2.60 6.19 -18.91
C THR A 295 -4.05 6.66 -18.90
N SER A 296 -4.87 6.04 -18.06
CA SER A 296 -6.25 6.44 -17.80
C SER A 296 -6.38 7.68 -16.89
N LEU A 297 -5.32 8.07 -16.17
CA LEU A 297 -5.38 9.19 -15.22
C LEU A 297 -5.82 10.51 -15.85
N ASP A 298 -6.57 11.30 -15.12
CA ASP A 298 -6.79 12.73 -15.38
C ASP A 298 -5.89 13.56 -14.47
N LEU A 299 -4.94 14.29 -15.04
CA LEU A 299 -3.98 15.08 -14.28
C LEU A 299 -4.63 16.19 -13.43
N ALA A 300 -5.74 16.77 -13.86
CA ALA A 300 -6.42 17.81 -13.10
C ALA A 300 -7.12 17.22 -11.88
N LEU A 301 -7.84 16.13 -12.07
CA LEU A 301 -8.50 15.38 -10.99
C LEU A 301 -7.45 14.80 -10.01
N GLN A 302 -6.36 14.23 -10.53
CA GLN A 302 -5.25 13.72 -9.71
C GLN A 302 -4.75 14.77 -8.72
N LYS A 303 -4.44 15.99 -9.21
CA LYS A 303 -3.98 17.09 -8.37
C LYS A 303 -5.01 17.54 -7.35
N PHE A 304 -6.28 17.55 -7.72
CA PHE A 304 -7.36 17.85 -6.80
C PHE A 304 -7.41 16.81 -5.67
N VAL A 305 -7.40 15.52 -6.01
CA VAL A 305 -7.47 14.43 -5.02
C VAL A 305 -6.24 14.42 -4.12
N GLU A 306 -5.03 14.67 -4.66
CA GLU A 306 -3.80 14.83 -3.86
C GLU A 306 -3.95 15.95 -2.81
N ALA A 307 -4.48 17.10 -3.21
CA ALA A 307 -4.73 18.21 -2.29
C ALA A 307 -5.78 17.85 -1.22
N GLN A 308 -6.83 17.09 -1.59
CA GLN A 308 -7.86 16.66 -0.63
C GLN A 308 -7.31 15.64 0.38
N VAL A 309 -6.47 14.68 -0.07
CA VAL A 309 -5.79 13.71 0.79
C VAL A 309 -4.88 14.43 1.79
N GLN A 310 -4.07 15.38 1.31
CA GLN A 310 -3.21 16.19 2.18
C GLN A 310 -4.02 17.00 3.20
N GLN A 311 -5.11 17.65 2.77
CA GLN A 311 -5.99 18.41 3.65
C GLN A 311 -6.68 17.53 4.69
N ALA A 312 -7.11 16.31 4.31
CA ALA A 312 -7.73 15.37 5.24
C ALA A 312 -6.78 14.98 6.38
N VAL A 313 -5.55 14.61 6.05
CA VAL A 313 -4.53 14.26 7.06
C VAL A 313 -4.19 15.46 7.93
N TRP A 314 -4.02 16.65 7.35
CA TRP A 314 -3.75 17.86 8.13
C TRP A 314 -4.88 18.18 9.12
N GLY A 315 -6.14 18.06 8.70
CA GLY A 315 -7.30 18.27 9.57
C GLY A 315 -7.48 17.22 10.68
N LEU A 316 -6.83 16.06 10.57
CA LEU A 316 -6.93 14.95 11.51
C LEU A 316 -5.64 14.70 12.31
N THR A 317 -4.69 15.64 12.28
CA THR A 317 -3.39 15.52 12.97
C THR A 317 -3.56 15.34 14.49
N ASP A 318 -4.51 16.04 15.11
CA ASP A 318 -4.80 15.94 16.56
C ASP A 318 -5.35 14.55 16.94
N HIS A 319 -5.86 13.81 15.97
CA HIS A 319 -6.33 12.44 16.13
C HIS A 319 -5.26 11.39 15.83
N GLN A 320 -3.99 11.78 15.71
CA GLN A 320 -2.87 10.90 15.38
C GLN A 320 -2.99 10.22 14.00
N VAL A 321 -3.62 10.86 13.04
CA VAL A 321 -3.68 10.46 11.65
C VAL A 321 -2.47 11.01 10.90
N ARG A 322 -1.77 10.15 10.17
CA ARG A 322 -0.59 10.52 9.38
C ARG A 322 -0.73 10.20 7.90
N GLN A 323 -1.62 9.27 7.54
CA GLN A 323 -1.74 8.76 6.19
C GLN A 323 -3.19 8.72 5.72
N ALA A 324 -3.35 8.86 4.41
CA ALA A 324 -4.62 8.64 3.72
C ALA A 324 -4.34 8.27 2.26
N ALA A 325 -5.25 7.55 1.66
CA ALA A 325 -5.21 7.17 0.25
C ALA A 325 -6.59 7.33 -0.40
N ALA A 326 -6.60 7.53 -1.72
CA ALA A 326 -7.84 7.65 -2.48
C ALA A 326 -7.68 7.09 -3.89
N LEU A 327 -8.74 6.46 -4.38
CA LEU A 327 -8.85 5.91 -5.73
C LEU A 327 -10.19 6.37 -6.35
N VAL A 328 -10.14 6.86 -7.58
CA VAL A 328 -11.32 7.29 -8.35
C VAL A 328 -11.39 6.51 -9.64
N VAL A 329 -12.55 5.92 -9.93
CA VAL A 329 -12.80 5.06 -11.09
C VAL A 329 -14.00 5.58 -11.85
N ASP A 330 -13.90 5.62 -13.17
CA ASP A 330 -15.00 5.84 -14.10
C ASP A 330 -15.78 4.52 -14.26
N ASN A 331 -17.06 4.53 -13.89
CA ASN A 331 -17.84 3.29 -13.92
C ASN A 331 -18.08 2.79 -15.36
N ALA A 332 -18.25 3.66 -16.34
CA ALA A 332 -18.56 3.25 -17.70
C ALA A 332 -17.39 2.49 -18.37
N THR A 333 -16.16 2.82 -17.99
CA THR A 333 -14.96 2.28 -18.65
C THR A 333 -14.09 1.41 -17.74
N GLY A 334 -14.30 1.47 -16.43
CA GLY A 334 -13.40 0.89 -15.44
C GLY A 334 -12.04 1.62 -15.34
N GLU A 335 -11.88 2.77 -16.02
CA GLU A 335 -10.63 3.54 -16.02
C GLU A 335 -10.37 4.19 -14.67
N VAL A 336 -9.15 4.02 -14.15
CA VAL A 336 -8.67 4.73 -12.96
C VAL A 336 -8.35 6.16 -13.34
N LEU A 337 -9.11 7.12 -12.80
CA LEU A 337 -8.98 8.55 -13.10
C LEU A 337 -8.04 9.28 -12.15
N ALA A 338 -7.99 8.86 -10.88
CA ALA A 338 -7.04 9.38 -9.89
C ALA A 338 -6.58 8.27 -8.94
N TYR A 339 -5.31 8.33 -8.54
CA TYR A 339 -4.65 7.33 -7.71
C TYR A 339 -3.68 8.01 -6.75
N VAL A 340 -4.02 8.09 -5.48
CA VAL A 340 -3.22 8.76 -4.45
C VAL A 340 -2.92 7.78 -3.32
N GLY A 341 -1.64 7.38 -3.20
CA GLY A 341 -1.22 6.38 -2.21
C GLY A 341 -0.83 6.96 -0.85
N SER A 342 -0.46 8.25 -0.77
CA SER A 342 -0.14 8.93 0.48
C SER A 342 -0.32 10.44 0.34
N PRO A 343 -0.36 11.20 1.46
CA PRO A 343 -0.46 12.66 1.42
C PRO A 343 0.74 13.35 0.74
N ASN A 344 1.92 12.76 0.84
CA ASN A 344 3.14 13.28 0.23
C ASN A 344 4.15 12.16 -0.03
N TYR A 345 4.29 11.76 -1.28
CA TYR A 345 5.23 10.72 -1.71
C TYR A 345 6.67 10.98 -1.23
N HIS A 346 7.12 12.24 -1.18
CA HIS A 346 8.51 12.59 -0.87
C HIS A 346 8.81 12.71 0.63
N ASP A 347 7.80 12.55 1.49
CA ASP A 347 7.99 12.57 2.94
C ASP A 347 8.44 11.22 3.47
N THR A 348 9.77 11.00 3.43
CA THR A 348 10.39 9.76 3.92
C THR A 348 10.29 9.59 5.43
N GLN A 349 10.06 10.68 6.19
CA GLN A 349 9.91 10.61 7.65
C GLN A 349 8.53 10.09 8.03
N GLN A 350 7.54 10.35 7.19
CA GLN A 350 6.17 9.88 7.36
C GLN A 350 5.85 8.71 6.42
N GLU A 351 6.86 7.97 5.96
CA GLU A 351 6.68 6.78 5.11
C GLU A 351 5.90 7.04 3.81
N GLY A 352 6.04 8.25 3.24
CA GLY A 352 5.28 8.71 2.07
C GLY A 352 5.44 7.86 0.81
N HIS A 353 6.52 7.06 0.71
CA HIS A 353 6.72 6.11 -0.39
C HIS A 353 5.81 4.87 -0.32
N ASN A 354 5.24 4.57 0.84
CA ASN A 354 4.30 3.46 0.97
C ASN A 354 3.03 3.79 0.19
N ASP A 355 2.55 2.81 -0.55
CA ASP A 355 1.36 2.96 -1.39
C ASP A 355 0.10 2.47 -0.64
N GLY A 356 -0.67 3.41 -0.10
CA GLY A 356 -1.92 3.13 0.61
C GLY A 356 -3.03 2.55 -0.26
N VAL A 357 -2.91 2.60 -1.60
CA VAL A 357 -3.86 1.94 -2.50
C VAL A 357 -3.59 0.44 -2.58
N GLN A 358 -2.32 0.03 -2.46
CA GLN A 358 -1.91 -1.38 -2.50
C GLN A 358 -1.67 -1.99 -1.11
N ALA A 359 -1.51 -1.15 -0.08
CA ALA A 359 -1.24 -1.63 1.28
C ALA A 359 -2.38 -2.49 1.80
N LEU A 360 -2.03 -3.67 2.34
CA LEU A 360 -2.99 -4.59 2.92
C LEU A 360 -3.41 -4.13 4.32
N ARG A 361 -4.71 -3.96 4.52
CA ARG A 361 -5.31 -3.45 5.76
C ARG A 361 -6.64 -4.14 6.03
N GLN A 362 -7.01 -4.23 7.31
CA GLN A 362 -8.30 -4.81 7.67
C GLN A 362 -9.46 -4.03 7.07
N ALA A 363 -10.29 -4.73 6.29
CA ALA A 363 -11.40 -4.14 5.54
C ALA A 363 -12.50 -3.54 6.43
N GLY A 364 -12.64 -4.04 7.66
CA GLY A 364 -13.74 -3.65 8.51
C GLY A 364 -15.09 -3.94 7.86
N SER A 365 -16.08 -3.13 8.15
CA SER A 365 -17.46 -3.31 7.67
C SER A 365 -17.66 -3.09 6.16
N THR A 366 -16.61 -2.80 5.37
CA THR A 366 -16.76 -2.63 3.91
C THR A 366 -17.10 -3.91 3.18
N LEU A 367 -16.89 -5.09 3.78
CA LEU A 367 -17.24 -6.39 3.20
C LEU A 367 -18.70 -6.78 3.42
N LYS A 368 -19.42 -6.14 4.34
CA LYS A 368 -20.83 -6.49 4.66
C LYS A 368 -21.78 -6.48 3.47
N PRO A 369 -21.74 -5.53 2.52
CA PRO A 369 -22.63 -5.56 1.37
C PRO A 369 -22.57 -6.87 0.59
N PHE A 370 -21.39 -7.46 0.45
CA PHE A 370 -21.18 -8.70 -0.28
C PHE A 370 -21.69 -9.93 0.49
N LEU A 371 -21.60 -9.90 1.83
CA LEU A 371 -22.20 -10.93 2.69
C LEU A 371 -23.72 -10.90 2.59
N TYR A 372 -24.33 -9.73 2.70
CA TYR A 372 -25.79 -9.57 2.59
C TYR A 372 -26.29 -9.93 1.19
N GLN A 373 -25.52 -9.59 0.14
CA GLN A 373 -25.84 -9.96 -1.23
C GLN A 373 -25.86 -11.50 -1.39
N LEU A 374 -24.82 -12.18 -0.89
CA LEU A 374 -24.72 -13.64 -0.95
C LEU A 374 -25.85 -14.31 -0.16
N ALA A 375 -26.17 -13.80 1.01
CA ALA A 375 -27.26 -14.33 1.84
C ALA A 375 -28.64 -14.19 1.18
N LEU A 376 -28.88 -13.09 0.47
CA LEU A 376 -30.09 -12.90 -0.34
C LEU A 376 -30.11 -13.86 -1.54
N GLU A 377 -28.98 -14.06 -2.19
CA GLU A 377 -28.83 -14.94 -3.35
C GLU A 377 -29.04 -16.42 -2.98
N GLN A 378 -28.54 -16.84 -1.82
CA GLN A 378 -28.73 -18.20 -1.29
C GLN A 378 -30.11 -18.40 -0.65
N GLY A 379 -30.94 -17.36 -0.53
CA GLY A 379 -32.24 -17.42 0.14
C GLY A 379 -32.16 -17.61 1.66
N VAL A 380 -30.96 -17.38 2.27
CA VAL A 380 -30.79 -17.42 3.74
C VAL A 380 -31.60 -16.30 4.39
N ILE A 381 -31.70 -15.15 3.73
CA ILE A 381 -32.58 -14.04 4.11
C ILE A 381 -33.40 -13.57 2.92
N GLN A 382 -34.52 -12.91 3.21
CA GLN A 382 -35.32 -12.17 2.26
C GLN A 382 -35.24 -10.67 2.54
N PRO A 383 -35.60 -9.79 1.59
CA PRO A 383 -35.54 -8.34 1.80
C PRO A 383 -36.32 -7.84 3.02
N ASN A 384 -37.45 -8.48 3.32
CA ASN A 384 -38.33 -8.19 4.46
C ASN A 384 -37.95 -8.92 5.76
N SER A 385 -36.90 -9.74 5.76
CA SER A 385 -36.47 -10.49 6.96
C SER A 385 -36.11 -9.55 8.11
N ILE A 386 -36.41 -10.00 9.32
CA ILE A 386 -36.01 -9.35 10.56
C ILE A 386 -34.84 -10.11 11.15
N LEU A 387 -33.74 -9.42 11.32
CA LEU A 387 -32.52 -9.94 11.93
C LEU A 387 -32.51 -9.64 13.43
N ALA A 388 -31.88 -10.50 14.21
CA ALA A 388 -31.74 -10.29 15.65
C ALA A 388 -30.41 -9.61 15.96
N ASP A 389 -30.50 -8.38 16.46
CA ASP A 389 -29.40 -7.63 17.03
C ASP A 389 -29.46 -7.74 18.56
N VAL A 390 -28.94 -8.83 19.08
CA VAL A 390 -29.01 -9.21 20.50
C VAL A 390 -27.65 -9.73 20.98
N PRO A 391 -27.33 -9.63 22.29
CA PRO A 391 -26.10 -10.20 22.83
C PRO A 391 -25.88 -11.64 22.36
N THR A 392 -24.79 -11.89 21.68
CA THR A 392 -24.46 -13.19 21.11
C THR A 392 -23.03 -13.56 21.46
N HIS A 393 -22.80 -14.83 21.84
CA HIS A 393 -21.49 -15.31 22.24
C HIS A 393 -21.15 -16.57 21.45
N TYR A 394 -19.94 -16.59 20.89
CA TYR A 394 -19.44 -17.74 20.15
C TYR A 394 -18.25 -18.35 20.88
N PRO A 395 -18.24 -19.66 21.14
CA PRO A 395 -17.09 -20.33 21.73
C PRO A 395 -15.93 -20.36 20.73
N LEU A 396 -14.77 -19.90 21.18
CA LEU A 396 -13.51 -20.04 20.43
C LEU A 396 -12.68 -21.19 21.03
N PRO A 397 -11.78 -21.79 20.24
CA PRO A 397 -10.78 -22.73 20.77
C PRO A 397 -9.98 -22.06 21.91
N GLY A 398 -9.80 -22.78 23.03
CA GLY A 398 -9.07 -22.24 24.21
C GLY A 398 -9.98 -21.57 25.26
N ALA A 399 -11.28 -21.91 25.30
CA ALA A 399 -12.26 -21.41 26.28
C ALA A 399 -12.48 -19.87 26.28
N GLN A 400 -12.11 -19.19 25.22
CA GLN A 400 -12.44 -17.78 25.02
C GLN A 400 -13.81 -17.67 24.33
N LEU A 401 -14.56 -16.63 24.68
CA LEU A 401 -15.81 -16.29 24.03
C LEU A 401 -15.60 -15.12 23.06
N TYR A 402 -15.95 -15.32 21.82
CA TYR A 402 -16.08 -14.21 20.87
C TYR A 402 -17.47 -13.60 21.05
N SER A 403 -17.51 -12.36 21.48
CA SER A 403 -18.74 -11.61 21.74
C SER A 403 -18.75 -10.37 20.84
N PRO A 404 -19.30 -10.47 19.63
CA PRO A 404 -19.40 -9.30 18.76
C PRO A 404 -20.28 -8.24 19.40
N MET A 405 -19.84 -6.99 19.35
CA MET A 405 -20.61 -5.83 19.83
C MET A 405 -20.75 -4.83 18.70
N ASP A 406 -21.87 -4.12 18.68
CA ASP A 406 -22.04 -2.98 17.80
C ASP A 406 -21.21 -1.78 18.27
N TYR A 407 -20.93 -0.88 17.35
CA TYR A 407 -20.12 0.32 17.63
C TYR A 407 -20.71 1.18 18.77
N SER A 408 -22.05 1.19 18.89
CA SER A 408 -22.78 1.91 19.95
C SER A 408 -22.73 1.23 21.32
N GLU A 409 -22.18 0.00 21.41
CA GLU A 409 -22.26 -0.87 22.59
C GLU A 409 -23.69 -1.16 23.08
N THR A 410 -24.67 -0.92 22.22
CA THR A 410 -26.10 -1.15 22.48
C THR A 410 -26.69 -2.06 21.43
N PHE A 411 -27.74 -2.79 21.75
CA PHE A 411 -28.43 -3.71 20.86
C PHE A 411 -29.81 -3.17 20.51
N LEU A 412 -30.20 -3.24 19.25
CA LEU A 412 -31.47 -2.72 18.74
C LEU A 412 -32.62 -3.75 18.81
N GLY A 413 -32.32 -5.01 19.11
CA GLY A 413 -33.31 -6.10 19.10
C GLY A 413 -33.67 -6.53 17.68
N PRO A 414 -34.95 -6.65 17.33
CA PRO A 414 -35.37 -7.00 15.96
C PRO A 414 -35.12 -5.85 15.00
N VAL A 415 -34.36 -6.08 13.94
CA VAL A 415 -33.96 -5.08 12.96
C VAL A 415 -34.14 -5.59 11.52
N ARG A 416 -34.68 -4.76 10.64
CA ARG A 416 -34.81 -5.08 9.20
C ARG A 416 -33.44 -5.24 8.53
N VAL A 417 -33.35 -6.11 7.54
CA VAL A 417 -32.12 -6.30 6.72
C VAL A 417 -31.55 -4.99 6.23
N ARG A 418 -32.37 -4.12 5.63
CA ARG A 418 -31.98 -2.79 5.14
C ARG A 418 -31.37 -1.93 6.25
N ALA A 419 -31.99 -1.89 7.42
CA ALA A 419 -31.51 -1.12 8.55
C ALA A 419 -30.24 -1.71 9.16
N ALA A 420 -30.13 -3.03 9.24
CA ALA A 420 -28.95 -3.71 9.75
C ALA A 420 -27.72 -3.43 8.86
N LEU A 421 -27.87 -3.50 7.53
CA LEU A 421 -26.81 -3.17 6.59
C LEU A 421 -26.49 -1.67 6.58
N GLY A 422 -27.53 -0.82 6.52
CA GLY A 422 -27.39 0.64 6.48
C GLY A 422 -26.68 1.20 7.71
N ASN A 423 -27.06 0.75 8.92
CA ASN A 423 -26.41 1.12 10.17
C ASN A 423 -25.11 0.34 10.45
N SER A 424 -24.72 -0.57 9.56
CA SER A 424 -23.48 -1.33 9.70
C SER A 424 -23.41 -2.20 10.97
N LEU A 425 -24.54 -2.74 11.47
CA LEU A 425 -24.59 -3.53 12.69
C LEU A 425 -23.68 -4.76 12.60
N ASN A 426 -22.99 -5.07 13.68
CA ASN A 426 -22.00 -6.14 13.72
C ASN A 426 -22.65 -7.49 14.03
N VAL A 427 -23.50 -7.55 15.05
CA VAL A 427 -24.10 -8.79 15.50
C VAL A 427 -24.96 -9.44 14.43
N PRO A 428 -25.86 -8.72 13.72
CA PRO A 428 -26.60 -9.31 12.62
C PRO A 428 -25.70 -9.85 11.50
N ALA A 429 -24.59 -9.15 11.17
CA ALA A 429 -23.66 -9.60 10.14
C ALA A 429 -22.93 -10.90 10.53
N VAL A 430 -22.45 -11.00 11.77
CA VAL A 430 -21.78 -12.21 12.27
C VAL A 430 -22.74 -13.40 12.28
N ARG A 431 -23.99 -13.21 12.76
CA ARG A 431 -25.04 -14.23 12.73
C ARG A 431 -25.41 -14.65 11.31
N LEU A 432 -25.38 -13.71 10.38
CA LEU A 432 -25.64 -13.98 8.97
C LEU A 432 -24.51 -14.82 8.36
N LEU A 433 -23.24 -14.50 8.66
CA LEU A 433 -22.10 -15.29 8.19
C LEU A 433 -22.10 -16.71 8.78
N GLU A 434 -22.57 -16.89 10.03
CA GLU A 434 -22.74 -18.22 10.61
C GLU A 434 -23.72 -19.08 9.78
N GLN A 435 -24.75 -18.47 9.20
CA GLN A 435 -25.76 -19.17 8.39
C GLN A 435 -25.29 -19.39 6.94
N VAL A 436 -24.65 -18.40 6.33
CA VAL A 436 -24.09 -18.46 4.97
C VAL A 436 -22.93 -19.45 4.92
N GLY A 437 -22.09 -19.45 5.96
CA GLY A 437 -20.85 -20.21 6.01
C GLY A 437 -19.62 -19.37 5.55
N VAL A 438 -18.55 -19.49 6.33
CA VAL A 438 -17.27 -18.78 6.03
C VAL A 438 -16.68 -19.24 4.70
N PRO A 439 -16.68 -20.54 4.31
CA PRO A 439 -16.15 -20.97 3.03
C PRO A 439 -16.85 -20.33 1.84
N ASP A 440 -18.18 -20.28 1.83
CA ASP A 440 -18.96 -19.73 0.72
C ASP A 440 -18.75 -18.23 0.58
N PHE A 441 -18.66 -17.52 1.71
CA PHE A 441 -18.38 -16.10 1.70
C PHE A 441 -16.95 -15.79 1.24
N LEU A 442 -15.97 -16.58 1.67
CA LEU A 442 -14.58 -16.43 1.20
C LEU A 442 -14.47 -16.67 -0.30
N GLU A 443 -15.14 -17.69 -0.82
CA GLU A 443 -15.21 -17.97 -2.27
C GLU A 443 -15.83 -16.78 -3.04
N ARG A 444 -16.92 -16.19 -2.53
CA ARG A 444 -17.52 -15.00 -3.11
C ARG A 444 -16.54 -13.82 -3.11
N LEU A 445 -15.78 -13.62 -2.04
CA LEU A 445 -14.76 -12.56 -1.98
C LEU A 445 -13.64 -12.80 -3.01
N HIS A 446 -13.22 -14.05 -3.24
CA HIS A 446 -12.26 -14.37 -4.31
C HIS A 446 -12.81 -14.04 -5.69
N GLN A 447 -14.07 -14.35 -5.99
CA GLN A 447 -14.73 -13.99 -7.25
C GLN A 447 -14.76 -12.47 -7.46
N LEU A 448 -14.93 -11.70 -6.39
CA LEU A 448 -14.87 -10.24 -6.41
C LEU A 448 -13.45 -9.68 -6.58
N GLY A 449 -12.43 -10.54 -6.49
CA GLY A 449 -11.03 -10.19 -6.72
C GLY A 449 -10.21 -9.86 -5.47
N PHE A 450 -10.68 -10.28 -4.30
CA PHE A 450 -9.89 -10.21 -3.05
C PHE A 450 -8.87 -11.35 -3.02
N THR A 451 -7.76 -11.16 -3.74
CA THR A 451 -6.72 -12.19 -3.93
C THR A 451 -5.81 -12.37 -2.72
N HIS A 452 -5.77 -11.39 -1.82
CA HIS A 452 -4.92 -11.44 -0.62
C HIS A 452 -5.61 -12.12 0.58
N LEU A 453 -6.87 -12.50 0.46
CA LEU A 453 -7.55 -13.34 1.45
C LEU A 453 -7.21 -14.82 1.20
N ASP A 454 -5.94 -15.18 1.31
CA ASP A 454 -5.37 -16.47 0.89
C ASP A 454 -5.31 -17.53 1.99
N GLN A 455 -5.74 -17.19 3.21
CA GLN A 455 -5.76 -18.13 4.33
C GLN A 455 -7.01 -19.00 4.32
N SER A 456 -6.98 -20.09 5.10
CA SER A 456 -8.13 -21.00 5.20
C SER A 456 -9.35 -20.34 5.85
N PRO A 457 -10.58 -20.82 5.56
CA PRO A 457 -11.80 -20.33 6.21
C PRO A 457 -11.73 -20.35 7.74
N ASP A 458 -11.08 -21.37 8.33
CA ASP A 458 -10.91 -21.50 9.79
C ASP A 458 -10.01 -20.39 10.37
N HIS A 459 -9.07 -19.87 9.59
CA HIS A 459 -8.22 -18.76 10.01
C HIS A 459 -9.04 -17.48 10.21
N TYR A 460 -9.93 -17.17 9.28
CA TYR A 460 -10.74 -15.95 9.35
C TYR A 460 -11.92 -16.10 10.32
N GLY A 461 -12.53 -17.29 10.36
CA GLY A 461 -13.70 -17.56 11.19
C GLY A 461 -14.83 -16.55 10.95
N LEU A 462 -15.70 -16.39 11.94
CA LEU A 462 -16.82 -15.43 11.87
C LEU A 462 -16.37 -13.97 11.88
N GLY A 463 -15.12 -13.68 12.25
CA GLY A 463 -14.54 -12.35 12.17
C GLY A 463 -14.52 -11.77 10.76
N LEU A 464 -14.56 -12.62 9.72
CA LEU A 464 -14.59 -12.20 8.32
C LEU A 464 -15.82 -11.33 8.00
N ALA A 465 -16.96 -11.54 8.69
CA ALA A 465 -18.14 -10.65 8.58
C ALA A 465 -17.85 -9.20 8.96
N LEU A 466 -16.84 -9.00 9.82
CA LEU A 466 -16.40 -7.69 10.29
C LEU A 466 -15.10 -7.21 9.62
N GLY A 467 -14.66 -7.95 8.58
CA GLY A 467 -13.49 -7.61 7.80
C GLY A 467 -12.16 -7.79 8.53
N SER A 468 -12.02 -8.87 9.31
CA SER A 468 -10.75 -9.23 9.97
C SER A 468 -9.64 -9.60 8.99
N GLY A 469 -9.97 -9.92 7.73
CA GLY A 469 -9.01 -10.14 6.66
C GLY A 469 -8.44 -8.83 6.11
N GLU A 470 -7.20 -8.89 5.67
CA GLU A 470 -6.51 -7.73 5.10
C GLU A 470 -6.71 -7.68 3.58
N VAL A 471 -7.10 -6.51 3.09
CA VAL A 471 -7.37 -6.22 1.68
C VAL A 471 -6.73 -4.90 1.28
N SER A 472 -6.56 -4.67 -0.02
CA SER A 472 -6.11 -3.40 -0.55
C SER A 472 -7.29 -2.48 -0.93
N LEU A 473 -7.02 -1.17 -0.98
CA LEU A 473 -8.00 -0.18 -1.49
C LEU A 473 -8.34 -0.47 -2.96
N TRP A 474 -7.38 -1.00 -3.72
CA TRP A 474 -7.57 -1.44 -5.10
C TRP A 474 -8.61 -2.57 -5.21
N GLU A 475 -8.49 -3.61 -4.40
CA GLU A 475 -9.43 -4.73 -4.38
C GLU A 475 -10.84 -4.28 -3.96
N LEU A 476 -10.92 -3.41 -2.95
CA LEU A 476 -12.20 -2.82 -2.53
C LEU A 476 -12.84 -2.00 -3.65
N ALA A 477 -12.09 -1.14 -4.33
CA ALA A 477 -12.61 -0.33 -5.44
C ALA A 477 -13.14 -1.22 -6.58
N ARG A 478 -12.43 -2.32 -6.92
CA ARG A 478 -12.89 -3.30 -7.90
C ARG A 478 -14.20 -3.96 -7.47
N ALA A 479 -14.29 -4.43 -6.24
CA ALA A 479 -15.48 -5.09 -5.74
C ALA A 479 -16.71 -4.15 -5.75
N TYR A 480 -16.51 -2.87 -5.41
CA TYR A 480 -17.59 -1.88 -5.47
C TYR A 480 -17.93 -1.44 -6.91
N LEU A 481 -16.98 -1.49 -7.83
CA LEU A 481 -17.26 -1.31 -9.24
C LEU A 481 -18.12 -2.46 -9.79
N ILE A 482 -17.84 -3.71 -9.39
CA ILE A 482 -18.70 -4.87 -9.69
C ILE A 482 -20.10 -4.67 -9.11
N LEU A 483 -20.23 -4.14 -7.90
CA LEU A 483 -21.53 -3.81 -7.31
C LEU A 483 -22.24 -2.69 -8.11
N ALA A 484 -21.54 -1.65 -8.55
CA ALA A 484 -22.08 -0.60 -9.40
C ALA A 484 -22.59 -1.15 -10.75
N HIS A 485 -21.92 -2.18 -11.27
CA HIS A 485 -22.29 -2.93 -12.49
C HIS A 485 -23.26 -4.09 -12.22
N GLN A 486 -23.96 -4.06 -11.08
CA GLN A 486 -25.01 -5.02 -10.77
C GLN A 486 -24.56 -6.48 -10.78
N GLY A 487 -23.30 -6.75 -10.39
CA GLY A 487 -22.75 -8.08 -10.26
C GLY A 487 -22.07 -8.62 -11.52
N ASP A 488 -21.64 -7.76 -12.41
CA ASP A 488 -20.82 -8.15 -13.57
C ASP A 488 -19.37 -8.41 -13.11
N PHE A 489 -19.02 -9.70 -12.90
CA PHE A 489 -17.71 -10.13 -12.45
C PHE A 489 -16.60 -9.97 -13.51
N ASP A 490 -16.95 -9.77 -14.77
CA ASP A 490 -15.99 -9.49 -15.85
C ASP A 490 -15.46 -8.04 -15.80
N THR A 491 -16.06 -7.21 -14.94
CA THR A 491 -15.65 -5.84 -14.71
C THR A 491 -14.25 -5.77 -14.12
N VAL A 492 -13.38 -4.99 -14.76
CA VAL A 492 -11.97 -4.83 -14.36
C VAL A 492 -11.58 -3.36 -14.23
N LEU A 493 -10.67 -3.08 -13.31
CA LEU A 493 -10.03 -1.77 -13.23
C LEU A 493 -8.97 -1.63 -14.32
N THR A 494 -9.07 -0.56 -15.10
CA THR A 494 -8.18 -0.28 -16.24
C THR A 494 -7.23 0.86 -15.91
N ARG A 495 -5.92 0.62 -16.13
CA ARG A 495 -4.82 1.57 -15.85
C ARG A 495 -4.38 2.37 -17.05
N LEU A 496 -4.65 1.84 -18.24
CA LEU A 496 -4.31 2.44 -19.52
C LEU A 496 -5.59 3.00 -20.14
N LYS A 497 -5.45 4.06 -20.92
CA LYS A 497 -6.59 4.59 -21.67
C LYS A 497 -7.04 3.55 -22.69
N THR A 498 -8.26 3.12 -22.57
CA THR A 498 -8.91 2.25 -23.55
C THR A 498 -9.58 3.09 -24.63
N HIS A 499 -9.43 2.69 -25.89
CA HIS A 499 -10.11 3.35 -27.00
C HIS A 499 -11.48 2.75 -27.34
N LEU A 500 -11.83 1.67 -26.65
CA LEU A 500 -13.10 0.98 -26.80
C LEU A 500 -13.89 1.14 -25.52
N PRO A 501 -15.16 1.59 -25.61
CA PRO A 501 -16.10 1.36 -24.51
C PRO A 501 -16.13 -0.16 -24.29
N THR A 502 -16.04 -0.61 -23.07
CA THR A 502 -16.45 -1.98 -22.74
C THR A 502 -17.89 -2.09 -23.26
N ASP A 503 -18.14 -3.08 -24.12
CA ASP A 503 -19.53 -3.38 -24.49
C ASP A 503 -20.34 -3.47 -23.19
N PRO A 504 -21.50 -2.80 -23.11
CA PRO A 504 -22.33 -2.92 -21.94
C PRO A 504 -22.52 -4.39 -21.65
N SER A 505 -22.28 -4.78 -20.39
CA SER A 505 -22.24 -6.18 -19.98
C SER A 505 -23.44 -6.93 -20.54
N THR A 506 -23.19 -8.07 -21.14
CA THR A 506 -24.24 -8.96 -21.65
C THR A 506 -25.01 -9.65 -20.53
N HIS A 507 -24.55 -9.48 -19.27
CA HIS A 507 -25.16 -10.09 -18.11
C HIS A 507 -26.33 -9.23 -17.62
N PRO A 508 -27.56 -9.75 -17.58
CA PRO A 508 -28.67 -9.01 -17.03
C PRO A 508 -28.45 -8.74 -15.53
N PRO A 509 -28.77 -7.54 -15.04
CA PRO A 509 -28.66 -7.23 -13.62
C PRO A 509 -29.46 -8.22 -12.79
N THR A 510 -28.85 -8.75 -11.72
CA THR A 510 -29.55 -9.67 -10.83
C THR A 510 -30.27 -8.90 -9.72
N PRO A 511 -31.45 -9.38 -9.27
CA PRO A 511 -32.24 -8.69 -8.26
C PRO A 511 -31.50 -8.38 -6.97
N THR A 512 -30.61 -9.27 -6.53
CA THR A 512 -29.90 -9.15 -5.25
C THR A 512 -28.87 -8.03 -5.25
N TRP A 513 -28.12 -7.82 -6.35
CA TRP A 513 -27.15 -6.73 -6.47
C TRP A 513 -27.80 -5.37 -6.52
N SER A 514 -28.88 -5.23 -7.30
CA SER A 514 -29.63 -3.98 -7.38
C SER A 514 -30.30 -3.62 -6.04
N LEU A 515 -30.76 -4.64 -5.29
CA LEU A 515 -31.32 -4.44 -3.96
C LEU A 515 -30.28 -3.96 -2.94
N ILE A 516 -29.06 -4.50 -2.96
CA ILE A 516 -27.95 -4.01 -2.11
C ILE A 516 -27.62 -2.56 -2.45
N THR A 517 -27.56 -2.21 -3.74
CA THR A 517 -27.34 -0.84 -4.18
C THR A 517 -28.43 0.10 -3.62
N ASP A 518 -29.70 -0.27 -3.72
CA ASP A 518 -30.83 0.48 -3.17
C ASP A 518 -30.71 0.64 -1.63
N MET A 519 -30.38 -0.43 -0.91
CA MET A 519 -30.15 -0.37 0.55
C MET A 519 -29.02 0.57 0.96
N LEU A 520 -27.93 0.60 0.20
CA LEU A 520 -26.77 1.47 0.45
C LEU A 520 -27.02 2.93 0.03
N THR A 521 -27.99 3.17 -0.82
CA THR A 521 -28.39 4.51 -1.25
C THR A 521 -29.35 5.17 -0.26
N ASP A 522 -30.05 4.39 0.55
CA ASP A 522 -31.11 4.88 1.46
C ASP A 522 -30.56 5.62 2.69
N PRO A 523 -30.68 6.97 2.77
CA PRO A 523 -30.18 7.74 3.90
C PRO A 523 -30.97 7.50 5.19
N HIS A 524 -32.26 7.10 5.07
CA HIS A 524 -33.12 6.81 6.24
C HIS A 524 -32.73 5.49 6.90
N ALA A 525 -32.31 4.50 6.10
CA ALA A 525 -31.87 3.21 6.64
C ALA A 525 -30.63 3.34 7.53
N ARG A 526 -29.77 4.33 7.27
CA ARG A 526 -28.52 4.53 8.04
C ARG A 526 -28.59 5.63 9.11
N ALA A 527 -29.73 6.31 9.22
CA ALA A 527 -29.86 7.49 10.08
C ALA A 527 -29.65 7.21 11.58
N ALA A 528 -29.94 5.98 12.06
CA ALA A 528 -29.77 5.64 13.46
C ALA A 528 -28.30 5.63 13.92
N ALA A 529 -27.37 5.11 13.08
CA ALA A 529 -25.94 5.07 13.39
C ALA A 529 -25.20 6.35 12.98
N PHE A 530 -25.62 6.98 11.87
CA PHE A 530 -24.84 8.06 11.23
C PHE A 530 -25.50 9.44 11.28
N GLY A 531 -26.71 9.51 11.78
CA GLY A 531 -27.48 10.77 11.83
C GLY A 531 -28.13 11.14 10.49
N VAL A 532 -29.11 12.04 10.57
CA VAL A 532 -29.83 12.54 9.37
C VAL A 532 -28.99 13.55 8.57
N ASP A 533 -28.12 14.32 9.24
CA ASP A 533 -27.20 15.30 8.64
C ASP A 533 -25.80 14.69 8.45
N SER A 534 -25.74 13.45 8.01
CA SER A 534 -24.49 12.73 7.82
C SER A 534 -23.68 13.27 6.64
N VAL A 535 -22.35 13.30 6.80
CA VAL A 535 -21.41 13.56 5.70
C VAL A 535 -21.52 12.52 4.56
N LEU A 536 -22.16 11.38 4.81
CA LEU A 536 -22.46 10.37 3.79
C LEU A 536 -23.63 10.75 2.87
N ASN A 537 -24.40 11.78 3.21
CA ASN A 537 -25.52 12.25 2.41
C ASN A 537 -25.02 13.30 1.41
N LEU A 538 -25.06 12.95 0.14
CA LEU A 538 -24.75 13.84 -0.97
C LEU A 538 -26.01 14.51 -1.50
N PRO A 539 -25.91 15.64 -2.21
CA PRO A 539 -27.07 16.28 -2.83
C PRO A 539 -27.67 15.48 -4.00
N PHE A 540 -27.08 14.35 -4.34
CA PHE A 540 -27.49 13.42 -5.39
C PHE A 540 -27.40 11.98 -4.87
N PRO A 541 -28.04 11.00 -5.53
CA PRO A 541 -28.01 9.61 -5.11
C PRO A 541 -26.61 9.00 -5.17
N ALA A 542 -26.19 8.36 -4.07
CA ALA A 542 -24.95 7.60 -4.00
C ALA A 542 -25.10 6.42 -3.05
N ALA A 543 -24.65 5.25 -3.48
CA ALA A 543 -24.52 4.08 -2.63
C ALA A 543 -23.18 4.17 -1.89
N VAL A 544 -23.17 4.03 -0.56
CA VAL A 544 -21.97 4.22 0.24
C VAL A 544 -21.90 3.27 1.43
N LYS A 545 -20.72 2.80 1.73
CA LYS A 545 -20.41 1.99 2.91
C LYS A 545 -19.13 2.45 3.59
N THR A 546 -19.20 2.56 4.91
CA THR A 546 -18.05 2.84 5.77
C THR A 546 -17.47 1.54 6.34
N GLY A 547 -16.19 1.56 6.66
CA GLY A 547 -15.48 0.54 7.41
C GLY A 547 -14.63 1.17 8.51
N THR A 548 -14.50 0.45 9.62
CA THR A 548 -13.58 0.78 10.71
C THR A 548 -12.98 -0.55 11.18
N SER A 549 -11.66 -0.66 11.21
CA SER A 549 -10.99 -1.85 11.72
C SER A 549 -10.92 -1.85 13.24
N SER A 550 -10.50 -2.98 13.80
CA SER A 550 -10.29 -3.12 15.24
C SER A 550 -9.29 -2.05 15.74
N ASP A 551 -9.52 -1.53 16.94
CA ASP A 551 -8.69 -0.52 17.61
C ASP A 551 -8.52 0.80 16.82
N TYR A 552 -9.45 1.12 15.90
CA TYR A 552 -9.40 2.36 15.10
C TYR A 552 -8.11 2.54 14.30
N ARG A 553 -7.53 1.46 13.75
CA ARG A 553 -6.29 1.52 12.97
C ARG A 553 -6.51 1.96 11.54
N ASP A 554 -7.63 1.52 10.95
CA ASP A 554 -8.01 1.79 9.58
C ASP A 554 -9.44 2.29 9.51
N THR A 555 -9.68 3.31 8.72
CA THR A 555 -11.00 3.79 8.39
C THR A 555 -11.17 3.88 6.88
N TRP A 556 -12.33 3.44 6.42
CA TRP A 556 -12.66 3.33 5.01
C TRP A 556 -13.97 4.00 4.70
N THR A 557 -14.06 4.56 3.51
CA THR A 557 -15.34 4.89 2.88
C THR A 557 -15.26 4.59 1.41
N VAL A 558 -16.15 3.72 0.95
CA VAL A 558 -16.26 3.34 -0.46
C VAL A 558 -17.70 3.53 -0.89
N GLY A 559 -17.88 4.17 -2.03
CA GLY A 559 -19.22 4.40 -2.56
C GLY A 559 -19.17 4.82 -4.02
N PHE A 560 -20.32 4.78 -4.65
CA PHE A 560 -20.45 5.03 -6.08
C PHE A 560 -21.77 5.76 -6.41
N THR A 561 -21.74 6.47 -7.51
CA THR A 561 -22.89 6.97 -8.25
C THR A 561 -23.10 6.10 -9.49
N THR A 562 -23.97 6.49 -10.41
CA THR A 562 -24.05 5.84 -11.73
C THR A 562 -22.77 6.02 -12.54
N ASP A 563 -21.98 7.07 -12.27
CA ASP A 563 -20.89 7.51 -13.12
C ASP A 563 -19.51 7.17 -12.55
N TYR A 564 -19.33 7.26 -11.23
CA TYR A 564 -18.01 7.10 -10.59
C TYR A 564 -18.07 6.21 -9.34
N THR A 565 -17.01 5.44 -9.15
CA THR A 565 -16.70 4.74 -7.89
C THR A 565 -15.51 5.42 -7.23
N VAL A 566 -15.67 5.79 -5.94
CA VAL A 566 -14.61 6.42 -5.13
C VAL A 566 -14.37 5.58 -3.89
N ALA A 567 -13.11 5.22 -3.67
CA ALA A 567 -12.66 4.51 -2.50
C ALA A 567 -11.62 5.35 -1.75
N THR A 568 -11.77 5.47 -0.42
CA THR A 568 -10.86 6.24 0.44
C THR A 568 -10.48 5.45 1.69
N TRP A 569 -9.24 5.62 2.11
CA TRP A 569 -8.68 5.08 3.33
C TRP A 569 -7.98 6.17 4.13
N VAL A 570 -8.09 6.11 5.46
CA VAL A 570 -7.37 6.97 6.41
C VAL A 570 -6.85 6.11 7.55
N GLY A 571 -5.57 6.25 7.89
CA GLY A 571 -4.92 5.44 8.91
C GLY A 571 -3.44 5.78 9.11
N ASN A 572 -2.66 4.82 9.60
CA ASN A 572 -1.21 4.92 9.76
C ASN A 572 -0.53 3.69 9.18
N PHE A 573 0.53 3.87 8.38
CA PHE A 573 1.24 2.75 7.74
C PHE A 573 1.89 1.80 8.77
N ASP A 574 2.33 2.32 9.90
CA ASP A 574 2.88 1.52 11.01
C ASP A 574 1.81 0.77 11.83
N GLY A 575 0.51 0.89 11.46
CA GLY A 575 -0.60 0.25 12.16
C GLY A 575 -0.89 0.82 13.55
N SER A 576 -0.32 1.98 13.91
CA SER A 576 -0.66 2.64 15.17
C SER A 576 -2.12 3.10 15.18
N PRO A 577 -2.85 2.93 16.30
CA PRO A 577 -4.26 3.32 16.38
C PRO A 577 -4.45 4.84 16.30
N MET A 578 -5.56 5.23 15.70
CA MET A 578 -6.02 6.62 15.69
C MET A 578 -6.91 6.91 16.89
N HIS A 579 -7.04 8.17 17.29
CA HIS A 579 -7.85 8.55 18.44
C HIS A 579 -9.27 8.95 18.05
N ASN A 580 -10.27 8.16 18.45
CA ASN A 580 -11.71 8.45 18.28
C ASN A 580 -12.11 8.76 16.83
N ILE A 581 -11.56 8.03 15.86
CA ILE A 581 -11.82 8.17 14.44
C ILE A 581 -12.55 6.93 13.92
N SER A 582 -13.72 7.13 13.33
CA SER A 582 -14.47 6.09 12.62
C SER A 582 -14.45 6.32 11.10
N GLY A 583 -15.02 5.40 10.32
CA GLY A 583 -15.17 5.58 8.88
C GLY A 583 -15.88 6.89 8.50
N VAL A 584 -16.85 7.33 9.32
CA VAL A 584 -17.59 8.59 9.08
C VAL A 584 -16.78 9.84 9.37
N THR A 585 -15.94 9.82 10.41
CA THR A 585 -15.17 11.00 10.82
C THR A 585 -13.78 11.05 10.17
N GLY A 586 -13.25 9.91 9.72
CA GLY A 586 -11.96 9.79 9.07
C GLY A 586 -12.05 9.85 7.54
N ALA A 587 -12.45 8.75 6.91
CA ALA A 587 -12.42 8.61 5.46
C ALA A 587 -13.61 9.27 4.72
N ALA A 588 -14.80 9.37 5.35
CA ALA A 588 -15.99 9.89 4.68
C ALA A 588 -15.91 11.38 4.28
N PRO A 589 -15.30 12.30 5.05
CA PRO A 589 -15.15 13.67 4.60
C PRO A 589 -14.27 13.81 3.35
N LEU A 590 -13.26 12.95 3.19
CA LEU A 590 -12.43 12.88 2.00
C LEU A 590 -13.26 12.36 0.80
N TRP A 591 -13.95 11.24 0.97
CA TRP A 591 -14.84 10.66 -0.02
C TRP A 591 -15.92 11.66 -0.49
N HIS A 592 -16.57 12.35 0.45
CA HIS A 592 -17.62 13.34 0.16
C HIS A 592 -17.10 14.48 -0.75
N ARG A 593 -15.96 15.07 -0.41
CA ARG A 593 -15.39 16.17 -1.20
C ARG A 593 -15.02 15.73 -2.62
N ILE A 594 -14.47 14.52 -2.77
CA ILE A 594 -14.12 13.96 -4.07
C ILE A 594 -15.40 13.74 -4.89
N MET A 595 -16.42 13.11 -4.31
CA MET A 595 -17.70 12.86 -4.99
C MET A 595 -18.40 14.14 -5.43
N VAL A 596 -18.47 15.16 -4.56
CA VAL A 596 -19.06 16.45 -4.90
C VAL A 596 -18.31 17.11 -6.06
N HIS A 597 -16.97 17.09 -6.03
CA HIS A 597 -16.18 17.66 -7.12
C HIS A 597 -16.38 16.96 -8.47
N LEU A 598 -16.50 15.64 -8.46
CA LEU A 598 -16.75 14.87 -9.68
C LEU A 598 -18.08 15.25 -10.36
N HIS A 599 -19.03 15.73 -9.59
CA HIS A 599 -20.38 16.07 -10.06
C HIS A 599 -20.69 17.59 -10.06
N GLU A 600 -19.67 18.46 -9.89
CA GLU A 600 -19.86 19.93 -9.95
C GLU A 600 -20.46 20.43 -11.28
N GLY A 601 -20.17 19.75 -12.39
CA GLY A 601 -20.61 20.14 -13.73
C GLY A 601 -21.81 19.36 -14.27
N GLN A 602 -22.10 18.19 -13.69
CA GLN A 602 -23.13 17.27 -14.15
C GLN A 602 -23.63 16.40 -13.02
N GLU A 603 -24.91 16.44 -12.72
CA GLU A 603 -25.50 15.52 -11.73
C GLU A 603 -25.50 14.08 -12.27
N PRO A 604 -25.24 13.07 -11.41
CA PRO A 604 -25.29 11.67 -11.80
C PRO A 604 -26.74 11.25 -12.13
N GLY A 605 -26.86 10.14 -12.86
CA GLY A 605 -28.13 9.47 -13.08
C GLY A 605 -28.77 8.98 -11.79
N GLN A 606 -30.04 8.60 -11.87
CA GLN A 606 -30.76 7.94 -10.78
C GLN A 606 -30.50 6.43 -10.85
N PHE A 607 -30.30 5.79 -9.70
CA PHE A 607 -30.36 4.34 -9.64
C PHE A 607 -31.78 3.88 -9.99
N GLY A 608 -31.89 2.86 -10.83
CA GLY A 608 -33.16 2.24 -11.13
C GLY A 608 -33.75 1.53 -9.92
N GLU A 609 -35.05 1.28 -9.93
CA GLU A 609 -35.65 0.37 -8.95
C GLU A 609 -35.04 -1.05 -9.08
N PRO A 610 -34.86 -1.79 -7.94
CA PRO A 610 -34.31 -3.14 -7.97
C PRO A 610 -35.08 -4.05 -8.94
N VAL A 611 -34.36 -4.60 -9.91
CA VAL A 611 -34.92 -5.42 -10.98
C VAL A 611 -35.57 -6.68 -10.41
N GLY A 612 -36.73 -7.10 -10.95
CA GLY A 612 -37.39 -8.34 -10.53
C GLY A 612 -37.99 -8.29 -9.13
N THR A 613 -38.20 -7.08 -8.59
CA THR A 613 -38.81 -6.87 -7.27
C THR A 613 -40.06 -6.00 -7.33
N VAL A 614 -40.86 -6.06 -6.28
CA VAL A 614 -42.06 -5.23 -6.09
C VAL A 614 -42.10 -4.71 -4.66
N LYS A 615 -42.42 -3.41 -4.49
CA LYS A 615 -42.60 -2.82 -3.15
C LYS A 615 -43.96 -3.20 -2.55
N ARG A 616 -43.96 -3.59 -1.27
CA ARG A 616 -45.14 -3.82 -0.47
C ARG A 616 -44.97 -3.23 0.93
N PRO A 617 -46.09 -2.83 1.58
CA PRO A 617 -46.03 -2.36 2.96
C PRO A 617 -45.78 -3.56 3.91
N ILE A 618 -44.85 -3.37 4.85
CA ILE A 618 -44.60 -4.35 5.93
C ILE A 618 -44.63 -3.67 7.28
N CYS A 619 -44.89 -4.46 8.30
CA CYS A 619 -44.67 -4.03 9.68
C CYS A 619 -43.15 -3.97 9.95
N ALA A 620 -42.64 -2.85 10.39
CA ALA A 620 -41.21 -2.62 10.59
C ALA A 620 -40.57 -3.55 11.63
N LEU A 621 -41.36 -4.09 12.57
CA LEU A 621 -40.89 -4.97 13.64
C LEU A 621 -40.98 -6.46 13.28
N THR A 622 -41.98 -6.85 12.48
CA THR A 622 -42.23 -8.27 12.19
C THR A 622 -41.84 -8.70 10.78
N GLY A 623 -41.69 -7.75 9.84
CA GLY A 623 -41.42 -8.03 8.43
C GLY A 623 -42.62 -8.56 7.65
N HIS A 624 -43.78 -8.75 8.32
CA HIS A 624 -44.98 -9.29 7.74
C HIS A 624 -45.96 -8.21 7.28
N LYS A 625 -47.07 -8.63 6.64
CA LYS A 625 -48.14 -7.75 6.25
C LYS A 625 -48.65 -6.97 7.48
N PRO A 626 -48.87 -5.64 7.38
CA PRO A 626 -49.24 -4.82 8.52
C PRO A 626 -50.64 -5.23 9.05
N THR A 627 -50.74 -5.32 10.37
CA THR A 627 -52.00 -5.49 11.13
C THR A 627 -52.37 -4.17 11.80
N GLU A 628 -53.56 -4.10 12.42
CA GLU A 628 -53.98 -2.91 13.18
C GLU A 628 -53.08 -2.65 14.40
N ASP A 629 -52.41 -3.67 14.94
CA ASP A 629 -51.46 -3.56 16.06
C ASP A 629 -50.04 -3.17 15.64
N CYS A 630 -49.78 -2.99 14.35
CA CYS A 630 -48.45 -2.63 13.87
C CYS A 630 -48.11 -1.20 14.19
N GLY A 631 -47.15 -0.98 15.07
CA GLY A 631 -46.68 0.35 15.51
C GLY A 631 -46.02 1.20 14.44
N ALA A 632 -45.47 0.59 13.36
CA ALA A 632 -44.80 1.29 12.28
C ALA A 632 -44.87 0.49 10.97
N VAL A 633 -45.44 1.09 9.93
CA VAL A 633 -45.52 0.49 8.60
C VAL A 633 -44.50 1.17 7.68
N VAL A 634 -43.74 0.34 6.96
CA VAL A 634 -42.73 0.78 6.00
C VAL A 634 -42.90 0.05 4.67
N GLN A 635 -42.33 0.60 3.61
CA GLN A 635 -42.29 -0.06 2.31
C GLN A 635 -41.01 -0.89 2.21
N GLU A 636 -41.10 -2.13 1.74
CA GLU A 636 -39.96 -2.99 1.48
C GLU A 636 -40.16 -3.76 0.17
N TYR A 637 -39.05 -4.18 -0.44
CA TYR A 637 -39.11 -4.97 -1.66
C TYR A 637 -39.36 -6.43 -1.37
N PHE A 638 -40.00 -7.11 -2.33
CA PHE A 638 -40.18 -8.56 -2.38
C PHE A 638 -39.70 -9.06 -3.73
N PHE A 639 -39.03 -10.20 -3.76
CA PHE A 639 -38.82 -10.92 -5.00
C PHE A 639 -40.19 -11.40 -5.54
N LEU A 640 -40.31 -11.47 -6.85
CA LEU A 640 -41.58 -11.85 -7.48
C LEU A 640 -42.07 -13.24 -7.02
N ASP A 641 -41.16 -14.17 -6.78
CA ASP A 641 -41.44 -15.53 -6.31
C ASP A 641 -42.02 -15.54 -4.87
N ASP A 642 -41.61 -14.59 -4.04
CA ASP A 642 -42.06 -14.50 -2.63
C ASP A 642 -43.37 -13.71 -2.48
N LEU A 643 -43.76 -12.96 -3.50
CA LEU A 643 -44.92 -12.09 -3.46
C LEU A 643 -46.22 -12.86 -3.21
N MET A 644 -46.34 -14.03 -3.80
CA MET A 644 -47.55 -14.87 -3.59
C MET A 644 -47.68 -15.37 -2.15
N ALA A 645 -46.59 -15.60 -1.45
CA ALA A 645 -46.59 -15.95 -0.03
C ALA A 645 -47.04 -14.78 0.84
N TYR A 646 -46.53 -13.57 0.54
CA TYR A 646 -46.94 -12.34 1.22
C TYR A 646 -48.45 -12.03 0.99
N GLU A 647 -48.97 -12.18 -0.22
CA GLU A 647 -50.34 -11.84 -0.57
C GLU A 647 -51.36 -12.81 0.06
N ARG A 648 -50.99 -14.12 0.23
CA ARG A 648 -51.82 -15.12 0.89
C ARG A 648 -51.82 -15.03 2.41
N SER A 649 -50.87 -14.34 3.02
CA SER A 649 -50.86 -14.12 4.45
C SER A 649 -52.03 -13.20 4.83
N ASP A 650 -53.20 -13.77 5.13
CA ASP A 650 -54.23 -13.07 5.85
C ASP A 650 -53.63 -12.64 7.19
N GLY A 651 -53.83 -11.39 7.61
CA GLY A 651 -53.16 -10.77 8.75
C GLY A 651 -53.21 -11.48 10.12
N ASP A 652 -53.76 -12.70 10.17
CA ASP A 652 -53.65 -13.66 11.26
C ASP A 652 -52.39 -14.52 11.06
N GLY A 653 -51.28 -14.14 11.69
CA GLY A 653 -50.15 -14.95 12.14
C GLY A 653 -49.68 -16.19 11.37
N ALA A 654 -50.06 -16.39 10.09
CA ALA A 654 -49.58 -17.48 9.27
C ALA A 654 -48.16 -17.12 8.81
N THR A 655 -47.18 -17.60 9.52
CA THR A 655 -45.78 -17.63 9.23
C THR A 655 -45.52 -17.89 7.74
N LEU A 656 -45.01 -16.87 7.02
CA LEU A 656 -44.16 -17.15 5.87
C LEU A 656 -43.04 -18.07 6.37
N PRO A 657 -42.61 -19.10 5.64
CA PRO A 657 -41.50 -19.93 6.07
C PRO A 657 -40.26 -19.08 6.23
N LEU A 658 -40.06 -18.52 7.38
CA LEU A 658 -38.72 -18.39 7.93
C LEU A 658 -38.14 -19.78 7.76
N SER A 659 -37.12 -19.91 6.88
CA SER A 659 -36.43 -21.16 6.54
C SER A 659 -36.76 -22.27 7.54
N SER A 660 -37.16 -23.42 7.09
CA SER A 660 -37.68 -24.60 7.80
C SER A 660 -37.00 -25.07 9.12
N GLN A 661 -36.35 -24.16 9.81
CA GLN A 661 -35.64 -24.34 11.08
C GLN A 661 -36.40 -23.77 12.30
N PHE A 662 -37.54 -23.06 12.12
CA PHE A 662 -38.40 -22.62 13.23
C PHE A 662 -39.79 -23.23 13.23
N SER A 663 -39.99 -24.36 12.58
CA SER A 663 -41.18 -25.15 12.72
C SER A 663 -41.05 -26.05 13.98
N ASP A 664 -41.94 -25.85 14.90
CA ASP A 664 -42.10 -26.41 16.23
C ASP A 664 -41.34 -25.65 17.34
N ALA A 665 -41.98 -24.57 17.74
CA ALA A 665 -41.60 -23.76 18.88
C ALA A 665 -41.86 -24.48 20.19
N GLY A 666 -41.00 -25.42 20.50
CA GLY A 666 -40.83 -26.02 21.81
C GLY A 666 -39.54 -25.49 22.46
N LEU A 667 -39.31 -25.99 23.64
CA LEU A 667 -38.04 -25.87 24.33
C LEU A 667 -36.90 -26.41 23.46
N ARG A 668 -35.82 -25.66 23.24
CA ARG A 668 -34.67 -26.09 22.41
C ARG A 668 -33.34 -25.76 23.06
N ILE A 669 -32.44 -26.74 23.10
CA ILE A 669 -31.05 -26.54 23.52
C ILE A 669 -30.32 -25.75 22.46
N THR A 670 -29.80 -24.58 22.84
CA THR A 670 -29.03 -23.68 21.95
C THR A 670 -27.53 -23.89 22.06
N SER A 671 -27.05 -24.44 23.19
CA SER A 671 -25.67 -24.79 23.44
C SER A 671 -25.60 -26.02 24.39
N PRO A 672 -24.85 -27.10 24.05
CA PRO A 672 -24.19 -27.39 22.78
C PRO A 672 -25.19 -27.70 21.65
N LYS A 673 -24.73 -27.58 20.38
CA LYS A 673 -25.54 -28.03 19.21
C LYS A 673 -25.38 -29.55 19.02
N GLU A 674 -26.36 -30.17 18.36
CA GLU A 674 -26.28 -31.57 17.99
C GLU A 674 -24.99 -31.88 17.21
N GLY A 675 -24.27 -32.94 17.62
CA GLY A 675 -23.03 -33.37 17.00
C GLY A 675 -21.78 -32.51 17.30
N SER A 676 -21.88 -31.51 18.18
CA SER A 676 -20.71 -30.66 18.55
C SER A 676 -19.58 -31.49 19.13
N ARG A 677 -18.33 -31.13 18.78
CA ARG A 677 -17.11 -31.72 19.34
C ARG A 677 -16.31 -30.65 20.08
N PHE A 678 -15.91 -30.95 21.30
CA PHE A 678 -15.12 -30.06 22.17
C PHE A 678 -13.79 -30.70 22.49
N LEU A 679 -12.72 -29.91 22.56
CA LEU A 679 -11.40 -30.42 22.92
C LEU A 679 -11.09 -30.11 24.38
N PHE A 680 -10.68 -31.15 25.11
CA PHE A 680 -10.22 -31.05 26.49
C PHE A 680 -8.72 -31.00 26.53
N TYR A 681 -8.14 -29.95 27.15
CA TYR A 681 -6.70 -29.74 27.29
C TYR A 681 -6.22 -30.19 28.67
N PRO A 682 -5.37 -31.24 28.77
CA PRO A 682 -4.88 -31.74 30.07
C PRO A 682 -4.05 -30.74 30.87
N SER A 683 -3.40 -29.79 30.16
CA SER A 683 -2.56 -28.76 30.76
C SER A 683 -3.33 -27.64 31.48
N SER A 684 -4.62 -27.51 31.24
CA SER A 684 -5.51 -26.57 31.93
C SER A 684 -6.26 -27.30 33.04
N GLY A 685 -6.41 -26.70 34.21
CA GLY A 685 -7.05 -27.34 35.36
C GLY A 685 -8.46 -27.87 35.02
N GLN A 686 -8.84 -29.02 35.58
CA GLN A 686 -10.13 -29.67 35.31
C GLN A 686 -11.35 -28.78 35.66
N ASP A 687 -11.21 -27.90 36.64
CA ASP A 687 -12.27 -26.94 37.06
C ASP A 687 -12.36 -25.67 36.22
N GLU A 688 -11.39 -25.42 35.36
CA GLU A 688 -11.35 -24.25 34.50
C GLU A 688 -12.04 -24.44 33.15
N GLN A 689 -12.17 -25.69 32.69
CA GLN A 689 -12.78 -26.03 31.41
C GLN A 689 -14.24 -26.43 31.60
N ARG A 690 -15.17 -25.51 31.33
CA ARG A 690 -16.60 -25.71 31.52
C ARG A 690 -17.36 -25.50 30.22
N LEU A 691 -18.30 -26.37 29.90
CA LEU A 691 -19.28 -26.18 28.83
C LEU A 691 -20.49 -25.43 29.37
N LYS A 692 -20.98 -24.48 28.59
CA LYS A 692 -22.21 -23.77 28.84
C LYS A 692 -23.35 -24.55 28.21
N PHE A 693 -24.34 -24.95 29.01
CA PHE A 693 -25.62 -25.48 28.56
C PHE A 693 -26.66 -24.37 28.58
N GLU A 694 -27.30 -24.12 27.47
CA GLU A 694 -28.26 -23.04 27.32
C GLU A 694 -29.45 -23.51 26.52
N VAL A 695 -30.61 -23.05 26.93
CA VAL A 695 -31.89 -23.37 26.30
C VAL A 695 -32.64 -22.09 25.97
N ALA A 696 -33.30 -22.09 24.81
CA ALA A 696 -34.27 -21.08 24.43
C ALA A 696 -35.67 -21.70 24.38
N SER A 697 -36.69 -20.93 24.74
CA SER A 697 -38.09 -21.31 24.63
C SER A 697 -38.93 -20.12 24.22
N THR A 698 -39.98 -20.38 23.46
CA THR A 698 -40.97 -19.34 23.08
C THR A 698 -41.99 -19.08 24.20
N THR A 699 -42.01 -19.92 25.22
CA THR A 699 -42.84 -19.74 26.43
C THR A 699 -41.95 -19.44 27.64
N PRO A 700 -42.45 -18.68 28.64
CA PRO A 700 -41.69 -18.49 29.88
C PRO A 700 -41.29 -19.85 30.48
N LEU A 701 -39.99 -20.00 30.75
CA LEU A 701 -39.42 -21.20 31.31
C LEU A 701 -39.77 -21.27 32.81
N SER A 702 -40.56 -22.28 33.20
CA SER A 702 -40.78 -22.65 34.59
C SER A 702 -40.14 -24.03 34.83
N ASP A 703 -39.36 -24.16 35.88
CA ASP A 703 -38.76 -25.42 36.34
C ASP A 703 -37.97 -26.19 35.26
N ILE A 704 -36.77 -25.67 34.94
CA ILE A 704 -35.85 -26.31 33.99
C ILE A 704 -35.13 -27.48 34.67
N GLU A 705 -35.31 -28.70 34.15
CA GLU A 705 -34.58 -29.88 34.56
C GLU A 705 -33.56 -30.26 33.49
N TRP A 706 -32.27 -30.24 33.84
CA TRP A 706 -31.20 -30.71 33.00
C TRP A 706 -30.81 -32.14 33.35
N GLN A 707 -30.62 -33.01 32.36
CA GLN A 707 -30.07 -34.34 32.50
C GLN A 707 -28.91 -34.56 31.54
N LEU A 708 -27.84 -35.18 32.02
CA LEU A 708 -26.67 -35.52 31.21
C LEU A 708 -26.45 -37.04 31.27
N ASN A 709 -26.55 -37.72 30.11
CA ASN A 709 -26.57 -39.20 30.01
C ASN A 709 -27.61 -39.84 30.96
N GLY A 710 -28.77 -39.18 31.18
CA GLY A 710 -29.82 -39.64 32.05
C GLY A 710 -29.63 -39.31 33.53
N GLU A 711 -28.52 -38.72 33.94
CA GLU A 711 -28.31 -38.29 35.34
C GLU A 711 -28.69 -36.79 35.48
N PRO A 712 -29.50 -36.43 36.49
CA PRO A 712 -29.91 -35.06 36.71
C PRO A 712 -28.72 -34.19 37.14
N LEU A 713 -28.61 -32.98 36.59
CA LEU A 713 -27.65 -31.96 37.02
C LEU A 713 -28.19 -31.24 38.25
N ALA A 714 -27.29 -30.91 39.20
CA ALA A 714 -27.63 -30.43 40.55
C ALA A 714 -28.26 -29.01 40.58
N THR A 715 -28.35 -28.28 39.47
CA THR A 715 -28.93 -26.96 39.39
C THR A 715 -29.84 -26.80 38.20
N SER A 716 -30.90 -26.00 38.34
CA SER A 716 -31.91 -25.69 37.32
C SER A 716 -31.69 -24.31 36.65
N SER A 717 -30.49 -23.78 36.69
CA SER A 717 -30.18 -22.47 36.09
C SER A 717 -30.08 -22.53 34.56
N ASN A 718 -30.48 -21.44 33.92
CA ASN A 718 -30.21 -21.20 32.49
C ASN A 718 -29.51 -19.87 32.36
N PRO A 719 -28.21 -19.83 31.94
CA PRO A 719 -27.41 -21.00 31.53
C PRO A 719 -26.85 -21.83 32.69
N GLN A 720 -26.62 -23.14 32.40
CA GLN A 720 -25.95 -24.09 33.28
C GLN A 720 -24.50 -24.30 32.81
N PHE A 721 -23.53 -24.33 33.74
CA PHE A 721 -22.12 -24.60 33.43
C PHE A 721 -21.73 -26.01 33.94
N TRP A 722 -21.21 -26.84 33.03
CA TRP A 722 -20.78 -28.20 33.33
C TRP A 722 -19.26 -28.34 33.12
N PRO A 723 -18.49 -28.85 34.10
CA PRO A 723 -17.04 -29.12 33.92
C PRO A 723 -16.84 -30.21 32.89
N MET A 724 -16.02 -29.96 31.85
CA MET A 724 -15.82 -30.89 30.75
C MET A 724 -15.21 -32.20 31.22
N ARG A 725 -15.75 -33.33 30.72
CA ARG A 725 -15.21 -34.66 30.89
C ARG A 725 -15.16 -35.37 29.55
N LEU A 726 -14.07 -36.12 29.29
CA LEU A 726 -13.92 -36.88 28.05
C LEU A 726 -15.05 -37.87 27.84
N GLY A 727 -15.52 -38.03 26.62
CA GLY A 727 -16.52 -39.00 26.22
C GLY A 727 -17.61 -38.45 25.30
N GLN A 728 -18.55 -39.32 24.99
CA GLN A 728 -19.78 -38.95 24.28
C GLN A 728 -20.87 -38.66 25.31
N TRP A 729 -21.58 -37.55 25.10
CA TRP A 729 -22.55 -37.04 26.04
C TRP A 729 -23.89 -36.79 25.37
N THR A 730 -24.96 -37.09 26.06
CA THR A 730 -26.33 -36.76 25.66
C THR A 730 -26.89 -35.79 26.71
N LEU A 731 -27.18 -34.57 26.29
CA LEU A 731 -27.79 -33.54 27.12
C LEU A 731 -29.30 -33.52 26.82
N GLU A 732 -30.08 -33.61 27.85
CA GLU A 732 -31.56 -33.47 27.78
C GLU A 732 -31.98 -32.30 28.67
N VAL A 733 -33.01 -31.57 28.21
CA VAL A 733 -33.63 -30.50 28.98
C VAL A 733 -35.15 -30.72 28.98
N ARG A 734 -35.80 -30.50 30.13
CA ARG A 734 -37.24 -30.55 30.30
C ARG A 734 -37.74 -29.27 30.99
N SER A 735 -38.88 -28.80 30.56
CA SER A 735 -39.63 -27.74 31.23
C SER A 735 -41.12 -28.00 31.00
N GLY A 736 -41.79 -28.48 32.03
CA GLY A 736 -43.20 -28.98 31.91
C GLY A 736 -43.33 -30.10 30.89
N PRO A 737 -44.23 -29.99 29.90
CA PRO A 737 -44.44 -31.03 28.87
C PRO A 737 -43.41 -30.98 27.73
N GLN A 738 -42.57 -29.95 27.67
CA GLN A 738 -41.59 -29.72 26.62
C GLN A 738 -40.25 -30.35 26.97
N GLN A 739 -39.60 -30.98 26.00
CA GLN A 739 -38.25 -31.53 26.14
C GLN A 739 -37.46 -31.39 24.85
N ASP A 740 -36.14 -31.28 24.99
CA ASP A 740 -35.20 -31.33 23.89
C ASP A 740 -33.95 -32.12 24.27
N ARG A 741 -33.24 -32.66 23.27
CA ARG A 741 -32.07 -33.51 23.45
C ARG A 741 -31.04 -33.21 22.37
N VAL A 742 -29.79 -33.13 22.76
CA VAL A 742 -28.65 -33.03 21.85
C VAL A 742 -27.53 -33.96 22.28
N THR A 743 -26.75 -34.46 21.32
CA THR A 743 -25.55 -35.26 21.56
C THR A 743 -24.30 -34.45 21.21
N PHE A 744 -23.26 -34.61 22.02
CA PHE A 744 -21.96 -33.95 21.77
C PHE A 744 -20.82 -34.83 22.28
N ALA A 745 -19.58 -34.54 21.77
CA ALA A 745 -18.38 -35.25 22.17
C ALA A 745 -17.37 -34.30 22.85
N VAL A 746 -16.67 -34.83 23.86
CA VAL A 746 -15.46 -34.15 24.41
C VAL A 746 -14.29 -35.08 24.17
N GLU A 747 -13.36 -34.63 23.36
CA GLU A 747 -12.18 -35.38 22.91
C GLU A 747 -10.91 -34.80 23.53
N MET A 748 -9.84 -35.61 23.68
CA MET A 748 -8.56 -35.12 24.15
C MET A 748 -7.91 -34.26 23.06
N ALA A 749 -7.46 -33.08 23.40
CA ALA A 749 -6.64 -32.28 22.50
C ALA A 749 -5.27 -32.96 22.33
N GLU A 750 -4.82 -33.18 21.10
CA GLU A 750 -3.44 -33.53 20.84
C GLU A 750 -2.56 -32.32 21.18
N GLU A 751 -1.68 -32.45 22.18
CA GLU A 751 -0.70 -31.41 22.46
C GLU A 751 0.19 -31.23 21.23
N PRO A 752 0.26 -30.02 20.65
CA PRO A 752 1.20 -29.77 19.58
C PRO A 752 2.61 -30.04 20.11
N SER A 753 3.36 -30.94 19.47
CA SER A 753 4.78 -31.19 19.76
C SER A 753 5.47 -29.83 19.86
N PRO A 754 6.31 -29.57 20.88
CA PRO A 754 6.96 -28.28 21.05
C PRO A 754 7.77 -27.99 19.78
N ARG A 755 7.26 -27.11 18.93
CA ARG A 755 8.05 -26.55 17.83
C ARG A 755 9.23 -25.89 18.51
N ARG A 756 10.45 -26.32 18.22
CA ARG A 756 11.69 -25.67 18.66
C ARG A 756 11.59 -24.21 18.27
N GLY A 757 11.19 -23.38 19.22
CA GLY A 757 11.18 -21.94 19.07
C GLY A 757 12.59 -21.48 18.79
N PHE A 758 12.76 -20.61 17.82
CA PHE A 758 13.98 -19.82 17.67
C PHE A 758 14.19 -19.07 18.98
N SER A 759 15.17 -19.47 19.76
CA SER A 759 15.63 -18.68 20.89
C SER A 759 16.31 -17.44 20.33
N VAL A 760 15.69 -16.30 20.46
CA VAL A 760 16.37 -15.01 20.35
C VAL A 760 17.34 -14.97 21.52
N ARG A 761 18.63 -15.14 21.25
CA ARG A 761 19.69 -14.84 22.19
C ARG A 761 19.56 -13.38 22.58
N SER A 762 19.11 -13.10 23.78
CA SER A 762 19.24 -11.78 24.39
C SER A 762 20.73 -11.54 24.62
N ASP A 763 21.37 -10.81 23.71
CA ASP A 763 22.72 -10.31 23.90
C ASP A 763 22.68 -9.21 24.99
N THR A 764 22.93 -9.63 26.20
CA THR A 764 23.08 -8.77 27.40
C THR A 764 24.38 -7.95 27.37
N SER A 765 25.07 -7.84 26.21
CA SER A 765 26.34 -7.11 26.07
C SER A 765 26.19 -5.64 25.67
N LEU A 766 24.94 -5.14 25.43
CA LEU A 766 24.72 -3.72 25.06
C LEU A 766 24.38 -2.79 26.24
N LEU A 767 24.29 -3.29 27.47
CA LEU A 767 24.01 -2.48 28.65
C LEU A 767 25.27 -2.04 29.45
N GLN A 768 26.48 -2.32 28.97
CA GLN A 768 27.72 -1.84 29.63
C GLN A 768 28.43 -0.71 28.86
N ALA A 769 27.95 -0.25 27.73
CA ALA A 769 28.58 0.84 26.96
C ALA A 769 28.03 2.26 27.22
N GLN A 770 27.10 2.45 28.15
CA GLN A 770 26.56 3.78 28.51
C GLN A 770 27.12 4.37 29.81
N LYS A 771 28.31 3.98 30.24
CA LYS A 771 28.96 4.55 31.43
C LYS A 771 30.26 5.29 31.17
N TRP A 772 30.65 5.54 29.91
CA TRP A 772 31.79 6.39 29.54
C TRP A 772 31.50 7.14 28.24
N LEU A 773 30.74 8.19 28.34
CA LEU A 773 30.85 9.45 27.55
C LEU A 773 29.84 10.44 28.14
#